data_8d16eecdae4d7ed8fd24a3e58b9a235b
#
_entry.id   8d16eecdae4d7ed8fd24a3e58b9a235b
#
_cell.length_a   1.000
_cell.length_b   1.000
_cell.length_c   1.000
_cell.angle_alpha   90.00
_cell.angle_beta   90.00
_cell.angle_gamma   90.00
#
_symmetry.space_group_name_H-M   'P 1'
#
loop_
_entity.id
_entity.type
_entity.pdbx_description
1 polymer ?
#
loop_
_entity_poly.entity_id
_entity_poly.type
_entity_poly.pdbx_seq_one_letter_code
_entity_poly.pdbx_strand_id
1 'polypeptide(L)'
;NVTRYRYDKAHRLMNIVQGVGTEAEDINLELLEDAEEVLKLNKKHNSIRITSYARDILGRVISVTDALGNVESYEYDRKGHIKAKTDMDGNRTKIIRTHLGDISRITYGDGEDIEYSYNALGQLKAIKDSLGLTKIDRDILGRERSITDHKGRSISYEYDDAGNRTGIRYANGKNVRYIYDDRGLLTGIETVAPKMEPASVKATTKVSLSYDSYGRIASKTVGPAETAYTYDKCGHLASLVNKKNGTVLDSYEYSYDQAGNLVASSQKREGMPEATGSYEYGYDEIGRLNRVTKDGSPLRSYTYDAFGNRTILDEAGAKTEYLYNKANQLMRADTPQGTTIFEYDKRGNAIHKSTEGASKTVSVSYTYGANNRLIQAVKNADGESLTARYAYNGLGMRVSRTTDAGSIDYVLDQTKMYNNLLESIQVDDLGSMESPSKSEDFTWLGNELVMADETPILAGRLGTPERGIGAYEHAFGYDEFGVPDIANMSEETKIQGVTGELPLGFTGYMRDDISDTLFAQAREYMPEIGRFMGRDILKGRVEQPRSLNEYAYCHNDPIGFVDLNGMEEEAKQNPVEFTRDYMVNQSIGKGAEAVEIDSEYAIRQKLLYNNYQKEYRPAKELAQVIRKETNNPWAKNGTLSHITRRYNNANKALIHDKSVDTGQIQELSAKNLKRAGIRGGILGGTLDVCIGAGQDYFAGASRSKLASNAKVNFIFGAAEGAIVGLATAFAGPVGLIASVTIIGFIEYKSDFRHTAKNQSNSLR
;
A
#
# COMPACT_ATOMS: atom_id res chain seq x y z
N ASN A 1 -16.60 5.44 24.42
CA ASN A 1 -15.39 4.63 24.21
C ASN A 1 -14.22 5.34 24.83
N VAL A 2 -13.44 4.62 25.63
CA VAL A 2 -12.27 5.16 26.32
C VAL A 2 -11.05 4.36 25.90
N THR A 3 -10.01 5.08 25.44
CA THR A 3 -8.68 4.51 25.24
C THR A 3 -7.70 5.27 26.11
N ARG A 4 -7.03 4.57 27.02
CA ARG A 4 -6.06 5.14 27.95
C ARG A 4 -4.69 4.53 27.70
N TYR A 5 -3.67 5.32 27.89
CA TYR A 5 -2.28 4.94 27.67
C TYR A 5 -1.51 5.13 28.96
N ARG A 6 -0.77 4.09 29.37
CA ARG A 6 0.17 4.20 30.46
C ARG A 6 1.59 4.24 29.91
N TYR A 7 2.36 5.19 30.41
CA TYR A 7 3.76 5.40 30.04
C TYR A 7 4.67 5.19 31.26
N ASP A 8 5.90 4.78 31.03
CA ASP A 8 6.92 4.75 32.09
C ASP A 8 7.46 6.18 32.35
N LYS A 9 8.41 6.28 33.31
CA LYS A 9 9.02 7.57 33.68
C LYS A 9 9.83 8.23 32.57
N ALA A 10 10.16 7.50 31.50
CA ALA A 10 10.85 7.98 30.31
C ALA A 10 9.87 8.25 29.15
N HIS A 11 8.57 8.36 29.44
CA HIS A 11 7.49 8.60 28.47
C HIS A 11 7.37 7.53 27.38
N ARG A 12 7.72 6.28 27.67
CA ARG A 12 7.58 5.16 26.74
C ARG A 12 6.30 4.38 27.05
N LEU A 13 5.52 4.05 26.01
CA LEU A 13 4.26 3.32 26.14
C LEU A 13 4.49 1.94 26.79
N MET A 14 3.72 1.64 27.85
CA MET A 14 3.76 0.39 28.57
C MET A 14 2.46 -0.40 28.47
N ASN A 15 1.32 0.28 28.44
CA ASN A 15 0.01 -0.37 28.31
C ASN A 15 -0.94 0.48 27.47
N ILE A 16 -1.79 -0.21 26.71
CA ILE A 16 -2.98 0.35 26.08
C ILE A 16 -4.18 -0.28 26.75
N VAL A 17 -5.06 0.54 27.34
CA VAL A 17 -6.32 0.13 27.94
C VAL A 17 -7.45 0.65 27.07
N GLN A 18 -8.20 -0.24 26.46
CA GLN A 18 -9.41 0.08 25.70
C GLN A 18 -10.64 -0.43 26.44
N GLY A 19 -11.71 0.34 26.47
CA GLY A 19 -12.92 -0.08 27.16
C GLY A 19 -14.15 0.80 26.93
N VAL A 20 -15.26 0.40 27.53
CA VAL A 20 -16.56 1.07 27.43
C VAL A 20 -16.99 1.58 28.80
N GLY A 21 -17.43 2.85 28.86
CA GLY A 21 -17.97 3.47 30.05
C GLY A 21 -16.95 3.66 31.18
N THR A 22 -17.47 3.84 32.39
CA THR A 22 -16.66 4.14 33.60
C THR A 22 -15.71 3.03 34.00
N GLU A 23 -15.98 1.76 33.66
CA GLU A 23 -15.09 0.65 34.01
C GLU A 23 -13.67 0.84 33.47
N ALA A 24 -13.51 1.37 32.24
CA ALA A 24 -12.19 1.64 31.69
C ALA A 24 -11.55 2.90 32.29
N GLU A 25 -12.37 3.88 32.75
CA GLU A 25 -11.90 5.08 33.42
C GLU A 25 -11.43 4.77 34.85
N ASP A 26 -12.07 3.84 35.53
CA ASP A 26 -11.82 3.46 36.93
C ASP A 26 -10.60 2.54 37.09
N ILE A 27 -10.03 2.00 36.00
CA ILE A 27 -8.83 1.17 36.10
C ILE A 27 -7.67 2.00 36.66
N ASN A 28 -7.12 1.52 37.78
CA ASN A 28 -5.88 2.07 38.33
C ASN A 28 -4.70 1.65 37.44
N LEU A 29 -4.18 2.61 36.64
CA LEU A 29 -3.07 2.37 35.71
C LEU A 29 -1.75 1.98 36.42
N GLU A 30 -1.57 2.30 37.71
CA GLU A 30 -0.39 1.91 38.50
C GLU A 30 -0.31 0.40 38.74
N LEU A 31 -1.46 -0.29 38.86
CA LEU A 31 -1.52 -1.74 39.01
C LEU A 31 -1.12 -2.49 37.74
N LEU A 32 -1.07 -1.83 36.58
CA LEU A 32 -0.69 -2.45 35.32
C LEU A 32 0.84 -2.64 35.16
N GLU A 33 1.62 -2.40 36.20
CA GLU A 33 3.05 -2.81 36.23
C GLU A 33 3.19 -4.32 36.38
N ASP A 34 2.23 -4.97 37.07
CA ASP A 34 2.22 -6.41 37.26
C ASP A 34 1.48 -7.13 36.12
N ALA A 35 2.19 -7.98 35.39
CA ALA A 35 1.62 -8.77 34.30
C ALA A 35 0.51 -9.72 34.74
N GLU A 36 0.60 -10.27 35.97
CA GLU A 36 -0.45 -11.13 36.53
C GLU A 36 -1.74 -10.33 36.80
N GLU A 37 -1.60 -9.09 37.29
CA GLU A 37 -2.75 -8.23 37.54
C GLU A 37 -3.43 -7.82 36.22
N VAL A 38 -2.64 -7.52 35.18
CA VAL A 38 -3.17 -7.27 33.83
C VAL A 38 -3.99 -8.45 33.30
N LEU A 39 -3.49 -9.68 33.48
CA LEU A 39 -4.22 -10.88 33.04
C LEU A 39 -5.49 -11.10 33.88
N LYS A 40 -5.46 -10.83 35.18
CA LYS A 40 -6.64 -10.88 36.05
C LYS A 40 -7.70 -9.86 35.62
N LEU A 41 -7.29 -8.63 35.37
CA LEU A 41 -8.19 -7.56 34.88
C LEU A 41 -8.80 -7.91 33.52
N ASN A 42 -7.98 -8.41 32.58
CA ASN A 42 -8.48 -8.88 31.30
C ASN A 42 -9.48 -10.05 31.44
N LYS A 43 -9.31 -10.94 32.40
CA LYS A 43 -10.26 -12.03 32.68
C LYS A 43 -11.53 -11.56 33.39
N LYS A 44 -11.41 -10.62 34.31
CA LYS A 44 -12.52 -10.16 35.18
C LYS A 44 -13.53 -9.27 34.42
N HIS A 45 -13.06 -8.37 33.54
CA HIS A 45 -13.88 -7.35 32.90
C HIS A 45 -14.04 -7.66 31.40
N ASN A 46 -15.24 -8.00 30.95
CA ASN A 46 -15.51 -8.31 29.53
C ASN A 46 -15.46 -7.07 28.64
N SER A 47 -15.71 -5.88 29.18
CA SER A 47 -15.72 -4.58 28.51
C SER A 47 -14.33 -3.96 28.35
N ILE A 48 -13.26 -4.60 28.86
CA ILE A 48 -11.92 -4.03 28.89
C ILE A 48 -10.93 -4.95 28.17
N ARG A 49 -9.99 -4.33 27.47
CA ARG A 49 -8.89 -4.96 26.75
C ARG A 49 -7.60 -4.24 27.10
N ILE A 50 -6.62 -4.95 27.62
CA ILE A 50 -5.33 -4.39 27.98
C ILE A 50 -4.24 -5.10 27.19
N THR A 51 -3.51 -4.32 26.40
CA THR A 51 -2.28 -4.75 25.73
C THR A 51 -1.08 -4.20 26.50
N SER A 52 -0.08 -5.02 26.75
CA SER A 52 1.10 -4.68 27.55
C SER A 52 2.39 -4.80 26.77
N TYR A 53 3.33 -3.91 27.04
CA TYR A 53 4.66 -3.86 26.42
C TYR A 53 5.72 -3.98 27.52
N ALA A 54 6.57 -5.00 27.45
CA ALA A 54 7.77 -5.04 28.26
C ALA A 54 8.96 -4.47 27.50
N ARG A 55 9.86 -3.77 28.22
CA ARG A 55 11.02 -3.11 27.62
C ARG A 55 12.31 -3.46 28.34
N ASP A 56 13.41 -3.44 27.61
CA ASP A 56 14.74 -3.56 28.19
C ASP A 56 15.22 -2.21 28.77
N ILE A 57 16.41 -2.23 29.38
CA ILE A 57 17.03 -1.03 29.97
C ILE A 57 17.30 0.09 28.97
N LEU A 58 17.42 -0.24 27.66
CA LEU A 58 17.59 0.73 26.57
C LEU A 58 16.24 1.25 26.04
N GLY A 59 15.12 0.72 26.56
CA GLY A 59 13.78 1.14 26.19
C GLY A 59 13.17 0.41 25.00
N ARG A 60 13.87 -0.58 24.44
CA ARG A 60 13.37 -1.38 23.31
C ARG A 60 12.31 -2.36 23.80
N VAL A 61 11.27 -2.58 22.98
CA VAL A 61 10.21 -3.55 23.29
C VAL A 61 10.80 -4.97 23.22
N ILE A 62 10.78 -5.71 24.31
CA ILE A 62 11.23 -7.11 24.36
C ILE A 62 10.08 -8.10 24.34
N SER A 63 8.87 -7.66 24.70
CA SER A 63 7.66 -8.46 24.48
C SER A 63 6.41 -7.60 24.41
N VAL A 64 5.40 -8.16 23.75
CA VAL A 64 4.03 -7.63 23.68
C VAL A 64 3.09 -8.73 24.12
N THR A 65 2.21 -8.43 25.09
CA THR A 65 1.17 -9.34 25.56
C THR A 65 -0.19 -8.78 25.16
N ASP A 66 -0.98 -9.57 24.43
CA ASP A 66 -2.33 -9.18 24.00
C ASP A 66 -3.38 -9.36 25.11
N ALA A 67 -4.62 -8.98 24.81
CA ALA A 67 -5.72 -9.07 25.78
C ALA A 67 -6.14 -10.51 26.13
N LEU A 68 -5.73 -11.52 25.39
CA LEU A 68 -5.93 -12.94 25.66
C LEU A 68 -4.78 -13.55 26.48
N GLY A 69 -3.67 -12.79 26.65
CA GLY A 69 -2.46 -13.24 27.35
C GLY A 69 -1.45 -13.94 26.44
N ASN A 70 -1.62 -13.89 25.10
CA ASN A 70 -0.62 -14.40 24.18
C ASN A 70 0.55 -13.44 24.11
N VAL A 71 1.78 -13.99 24.05
CA VAL A 71 3.03 -13.20 24.14
C VAL A 71 3.84 -13.36 22.87
N GLU A 72 4.19 -12.24 22.28
CA GLU A 72 5.19 -12.10 21.22
C GLU A 72 6.47 -11.52 21.83
N SER A 73 7.66 -12.02 21.49
CA SER A 73 8.92 -11.56 22.09
C SER A 73 10.01 -11.30 21.07
N TYR A 74 10.93 -10.38 21.43
CA TYR A 74 11.99 -9.88 20.55
C TYR A 74 13.35 -9.93 21.21
N GLU A 75 14.36 -10.33 20.45
CA GLU A 75 15.76 -10.27 20.84
C GLU A 75 16.51 -9.32 19.91
N TYR A 76 17.42 -8.54 20.48
CA TYR A 76 18.18 -7.53 19.76
C TYR A 76 19.66 -7.86 19.67
N ASP A 77 20.31 -7.42 18.62
CA ASP A 77 21.76 -7.39 18.50
C ASP A 77 22.36 -6.19 19.25
N ARG A 78 23.68 -6.09 19.24
CA ARG A 78 24.42 -5.00 19.91
C ARG A 78 24.19 -3.62 19.26
N LYS A 79 23.72 -3.59 18.01
CA LYS A 79 23.40 -2.35 17.28
C LYS A 79 21.96 -1.89 17.49
N GLY A 80 21.13 -2.71 18.16
CA GLY A 80 19.72 -2.43 18.41
C GLY A 80 18.75 -2.99 17.39
N HIS A 81 19.20 -3.75 16.39
CA HIS A 81 18.32 -4.41 15.44
C HIS A 81 17.76 -5.70 16.00
N ILE A 82 16.53 -6.04 15.66
CA ILE A 82 15.94 -7.34 15.98
C ILE A 82 16.77 -8.44 15.30
N LYS A 83 17.29 -9.38 16.09
CA LYS A 83 18.01 -10.56 15.63
C LYS A 83 17.17 -11.84 15.69
N ALA A 84 16.12 -11.85 16.53
CA ALA A 84 15.13 -12.91 16.58
C ALA A 84 13.80 -12.36 17.10
N LYS A 85 12.72 -12.98 16.60
CA LYS A 85 11.33 -12.79 17.04
C LYS A 85 10.76 -14.16 17.37
N THR A 86 10.05 -14.28 18.48
CA THR A 86 9.22 -15.46 18.76
C THR A 86 7.78 -15.01 18.75
N ASP A 87 6.97 -15.56 17.85
CA ASP A 87 5.57 -15.22 17.73
C ASP A 87 4.70 -15.82 18.85
N MET A 88 3.41 -15.51 18.84
CA MET A 88 2.48 -15.95 19.89
C MET A 88 2.20 -17.45 19.86
N ASP A 89 2.47 -18.17 18.77
CA ASP A 89 2.41 -19.64 18.69
C ASP A 89 3.73 -20.32 19.10
N GLY A 90 4.78 -19.53 19.37
CA GLY A 90 6.10 -20.00 19.74
C GLY A 90 7.06 -20.24 18.56
N ASN A 91 6.68 -19.89 17.33
CA ASN A 91 7.56 -19.99 16.19
C ASN A 91 8.67 -18.93 16.31
N ARG A 92 9.91 -19.39 16.26
CA ARG A 92 11.05 -18.50 16.38
C ARG A 92 11.68 -18.20 15.02
N THR A 93 11.59 -16.95 14.59
CA THR A 93 12.25 -16.40 13.38
C THR A 93 13.58 -15.79 13.77
N LYS A 94 14.66 -16.18 13.09
CA LYS A 94 16.01 -15.61 13.26
C LYS A 94 16.35 -14.71 12.08
N ILE A 95 16.98 -13.57 12.35
CA ILE A 95 17.33 -12.57 11.36
C ILE A 95 18.84 -12.31 11.43
N ILE A 96 19.53 -12.56 10.32
CA ILE A 96 20.96 -12.29 10.18
C ILE A 96 21.11 -11.08 9.25
N ARG A 97 22.01 -10.17 9.62
CA ARG A 97 22.25 -8.93 8.89
C ARG A 97 23.69 -8.84 8.38
N THR A 98 23.87 -8.08 7.31
CA THR A 98 25.20 -7.69 6.82
C THR A 98 25.87 -6.73 7.82
N HIS A 99 27.14 -6.43 7.62
CA HIS A 99 27.85 -5.43 8.42
C HIS A 99 27.25 -4.00 8.25
N LEU A 100 26.56 -3.75 7.13
CA LEU A 100 25.85 -2.48 6.85
C LEU A 100 24.46 -2.42 7.51
N GLY A 101 23.98 -3.52 8.11
CA GLY A 101 22.68 -3.58 8.77
C GLY A 101 21.54 -4.14 7.89
N ASP A 102 21.81 -4.45 6.62
CA ASP A 102 20.81 -5.06 5.74
C ASP A 102 20.56 -6.52 6.11
N ILE A 103 19.30 -6.99 6.01
CA ILE A 103 18.95 -8.38 6.27
C ILE A 103 19.58 -9.26 5.18
N SER A 104 20.43 -10.20 5.58
CA SER A 104 21.07 -11.17 4.67
C SER A 104 20.42 -12.54 4.70
N ARG A 105 19.78 -12.92 5.82
CA ARG A 105 19.07 -14.19 5.95
C ARG A 105 17.95 -14.06 6.97
N ILE A 106 16.84 -14.72 6.66
CA ILE A 106 15.73 -14.99 7.60
C ILE A 106 15.60 -16.50 7.67
N THR A 107 15.57 -17.06 8.90
CA THR A 107 15.29 -18.47 9.16
C THR A 107 14.02 -18.56 10.01
N TYR A 108 12.99 -19.18 9.49
CA TYR A 108 11.72 -19.37 10.18
C TYR A 108 11.74 -20.59 11.13
N GLY A 109 10.73 -20.70 12.00
CA GLY A 109 10.63 -21.75 13.00
C GLY A 109 10.43 -23.16 12.42
N ASP A 110 9.88 -23.27 11.23
CA ASP A 110 9.71 -24.51 10.46
C ASP A 110 10.98 -24.93 9.67
N GLY A 111 12.02 -24.09 9.68
CA GLY A 111 13.28 -24.33 9.00
C GLY A 111 13.35 -23.73 7.59
N GLU A 112 12.31 -23.02 7.13
CA GLU A 112 12.38 -22.27 5.89
C GLU A 112 13.43 -21.16 5.99
N ASP A 113 14.31 -21.07 5.00
CA ASP A 113 15.39 -20.07 4.92
C ASP A 113 15.20 -19.18 3.70
N ILE A 114 15.35 -17.87 3.89
CA ILE A 114 15.42 -16.90 2.81
C ILE A 114 16.75 -16.16 2.89
N GLU A 115 17.52 -16.18 1.81
CA GLU A 115 18.80 -15.49 1.69
C GLU A 115 18.70 -14.30 0.74
N TYR A 116 19.23 -13.16 1.17
CA TYR A 116 19.23 -11.91 0.41
C TYR A 116 20.66 -11.49 0.08
N SER A 117 20.91 -11.21 -1.19
CA SER A 117 22.21 -10.76 -1.69
C SER A 117 22.12 -9.35 -2.22
N TYR A 118 23.11 -8.54 -1.92
CA TYR A 118 23.16 -7.12 -2.28
C TYR A 118 24.35 -6.82 -3.19
N ASN A 119 24.22 -5.79 -4.02
CA ASN A 119 25.34 -5.25 -4.77
C ASN A 119 26.22 -4.34 -3.89
N ALA A 120 27.32 -3.81 -4.44
CA ALA A 120 28.23 -2.93 -3.72
C ALA A 120 27.59 -1.61 -3.22
N LEU A 121 26.45 -1.23 -3.76
CA LEU A 121 25.68 -0.04 -3.36
C LEU A 121 24.63 -0.36 -2.27
N GLY A 122 24.58 -1.61 -1.76
CA GLY A 122 23.58 -2.04 -0.78
C GLY A 122 22.18 -2.24 -1.36
N GLN A 123 22.04 -2.39 -2.68
CA GLN A 123 20.77 -2.68 -3.34
C GLN A 123 20.59 -4.19 -3.49
N LEU A 124 19.37 -4.67 -3.25
CA LEU A 124 19.00 -6.08 -3.39
C LEU A 124 19.27 -6.56 -4.83
N LYS A 125 20.07 -7.62 -4.95
CA LYS A 125 20.50 -8.20 -6.22
C LYS A 125 19.88 -9.58 -6.48
N ALA A 126 19.72 -10.37 -5.43
CA ALA A 126 19.13 -11.69 -5.56
C ALA A 126 18.49 -12.14 -4.24
N ILE A 127 17.48 -12.99 -4.38
CA ILE A 127 16.75 -13.64 -3.30
C ILE A 127 16.78 -15.13 -3.58
N LYS A 128 17.18 -15.92 -2.58
CA LYS A 128 17.10 -17.36 -2.62
C LYS A 128 16.18 -17.85 -1.52
N ASP A 129 15.15 -18.54 -1.89
CA ASP A 129 14.12 -19.11 -1.03
C ASP A 129 13.89 -20.60 -1.35
N SER A 130 12.88 -21.22 -0.75
CA SER A 130 12.52 -22.63 -0.99
C SER A 130 12.08 -22.92 -2.42
N LEU A 131 11.62 -21.92 -3.17
CA LEU A 131 11.22 -22.06 -4.57
C LEU A 131 12.43 -22.01 -5.51
N GLY A 132 13.50 -21.32 -5.12
CA GLY A 132 14.72 -21.19 -5.91
C GLY A 132 15.34 -19.81 -5.86
N LEU A 133 15.91 -19.35 -6.98
CA LEU A 133 16.67 -18.11 -7.08
C LEU A 133 15.94 -17.07 -7.92
N THR A 134 15.54 -15.95 -7.30
CA THR A 134 15.09 -14.75 -8.00
C THR A 134 16.26 -13.78 -8.17
N LYS A 135 16.49 -13.26 -9.37
CA LYS A 135 17.56 -12.30 -9.70
C LYS A 135 16.97 -10.95 -10.07
N ILE A 136 17.60 -9.89 -9.59
CA ILE A 136 17.22 -8.50 -9.88
C ILE A 136 18.41 -7.82 -10.54
N ASP A 137 18.27 -7.49 -11.82
CA ASP A 137 19.25 -6.71 -12.56
C ASP A 137 18.84 -5.23 -12.57
N ARG A 138 19.85 -4.34 -12.51
CA ARG A 138 19.64 -2.90 -12.40
C ARG A 138 20.42 -2.14 -13.45
N ASP A 139 19.88 -0.99 -13.84
CA ASP A 139 20.61 -0.05 -14.67
C ASP A 139 21.65 0.73 -13.84
N ILE A 140 22.42 1.57 -14.51
CA ILE A 140 23.46 2.39 -13.88
C ILE A 140 22.94 3.41 -12.86
N LEU A 141 21.63 3.71 -12.89
CA LEU A 141 20.96 4.58 -11.94
C LEU A 141 20.40 3.81 -10.74
N GLY A 142 20.47 2.47 -10.78
CA GLY A 142 19.98 1.59 -9.74
C GLY A 142 18.52 1.17 -9.87
N ARG A 143 17.83 1.56 -10.99
CA ARG A 143 16.45 1.16 -11.28
C ARG A 143 16.42 -0.30 -11.73
N GLU A 144 15.36 -1.04 -11.43
CA GLU A 144 15.18 -2.39 -11.91
C GLU A 144 15.12 -2.39 -13.44
N ARG A 145 16.10 -3.08 -14.05
CA ARG A 145 16.14 -3.34 -15.49
C ARG A 145 15.43 -4.65 -15.84
N SER A 146 15.65 -5.67 -15.02
CA SER A 146 14.91 -6.92 -15.14
C SER A 146 14.83 -7.66 -13.81
N ILE A 147 13.76 -8.46 -13.67
CA ILE A 147 13.57 -9.39 -12.57
C ILE A 147 13.32 -10.76 -13.20
N THR A 148 14.17 -11.73 -12.85
CA THR A 148 14.04 -13.13 -13.29
C THR A 148 13.65 -13.96 -12.10
N ASP A 149 12.50 -14.63 -12.16
CA ASP A 149 11.98 -15.45 -11.08
C ASP A 149 12.70 -16.83 -10.97
N HIS A 150 12.32 -17.61 -9.97
CA HIS A 150 12.86 -18.95 -9.70
C HIS A 150 12.61 -19.97 -10.82
N LYS A 151 11.64 -19.73 -11.71
CA LYS A 151 11.35 -20.56 -12.90
C LYS A 151 12.07 -20.06 -14.16
N GLY A 152 12.89 -19.00 -14.05
CA GLY A 152 13.63 -18.40 -15.16
C GLY A 152 12.79 -17.45 -16.03
N ARG A 153 11.57 -17.11 -15.63
CA ARG A 153 10.72 -16.14 -16.32
C ARG A 153 11.23 -14.73 -16.01
N SER A 154 11.44 -13.94 -17.05
CA SER A 154 12.05 -12.61 -16.89
C SER A 154 11.10 -11.50 -17.33
N ILE A 155 10.88 -10.53 -16.46
CA ILE A 155 10.21 -9.27 -16.74
C ILE A 155 11.29 -8.21 -16.92
N SER A 156 11.19 -7.38 -17.97
CA SER A 156 12.13 -6.29 -18.22
C SER A 156 11.43 -4.95 -18.22
N TYR A 157 12.14 -3.91 -17.78
CA TYR A 157 11.62 -2.55 -17.61
C TYR A 157 12.47 -1.55 -18.39
N GLU A 158 11.82 -0.57 -18.99
CA GLU A 158 12.44 0.54 -19.70
C GLU A 158 12.03 1.86 -19.07
N TYR A 159 12.93 2.84 -19.10
CA TYR A 159 12.70 4.16 -18.49
C TYR A 159 13.25 5.27 -19.37
N ASP A 160 12.58 6.41 -19.34
CA ASP A 160 13.11 7.64 -19.96
C ASP A 160 14.15 8.34 -19.05
N ASP A 161 14.72 9.42 -19.58
CA ASP A 161 15.69 10.24 -18.84
C ASP A 161 15.05 10.96 -17.64
N ALA A 162 13.75 11.14 -17.62
CA ALA A 162 13.00 11.70 -16.49
C ALA A 162 12.67 10.63 -15.43
N GLY A 163 12.98 9.34 -15.69
CA GLY A 163 12.74 8.19 -14.83
C GLY A 163 11.30 7.66 -14.92
N ASN A 164 10.48 8.13 -15.86
CA ASN A 164 9.18 7.51 -16.08
C ASN A 164 9.39 6.14 -16.71
N ARG A 165 8.63 5.14 -16.29
CA ARG A 165 8.65 3.84 -16.93
C ARG A 165 8.01 3.93 -18.31
N THR A 166 8.81 3.72 -19.35
CA THR A 166 8.35 3.78 -20.76
C THR A 166 8.02 2.41 -21.33
N GLY A 167 8.47 1.33 -20.68
CA GLY A 167 8.18 -0.01 -21.15
C GLY A 167 8.23 -1.06 -20.05
N ILE A 168 7.42 -2.10 -20.27
CA ILE A 168 7.52 -3.36 -19.54
C ILE A 168 7.37 -4.50 -20.54
N ARG A 169 8.30 -5.45 -20.51
CA ARG A 169 8.21 -6.67 -21.27
C ARG A 169 7.90 -7.82 -20.34
N TYR A 170 6.78 -8.49 -20.58
CA TYR A 170 6.31 -9.65 -19.83
C TYR A 170 7.14 -10.90 -20.13
N ALA A 171 6.99 -11.91 -19.29
CA ALA A 171 7.71 -13.17 -19.46
C ALA A 171 7.28 -13.93 -20.72
N ASN A 172 6.00 -13.84 -21.11
CA ASN A 172 5.49 -14.39 -22.38
C ASN A 172 5.96 -13.63 -23.63
N GLY A 173 6.67 -12.51 -23.45
CA GLY A 173 7.20 -11.67 -24.53
C GLY A 173 6.28 -10.53 -24.97
N LYS A 174 5.09 -10.35 -24.39
CA LYS A 174 4.23 -9.18 -24.59
C LYS A 174 4.99 -7.92 -24.19
N ASN A 175 4.94 -6.88 -25.01
CA ASN A 175 5.50 -5.58 -24.71
C ASN A 175 4.36 -4.58 -24.40
N VAL A 176 4.48 -3.88 -23.30
CA VAL A 176 3.60 -2.79 -22.89
C VAL A 176 4.43 -1.51 -22.89
N ARG A 177 4.04 -0.52 -23.68
CA ARG A 177 4.71 0.76 -23.80
C ARG A 177 3.85 1.85 -23.18
N TYR A 178 4.47 2.72 -22.39
CA TYR A 178 3.83 3.87 -21.74
C TYR A 178 4.26 5.16 -22.45
N ILE A 179 3.30 6.01 -22.83
CA ILE A 179 3.50 7.24 -23.58
C ILE A 179 3.14 8.41 -22.68
N TYR A 180 4.06 9.36 -22.55
CA TYR A 180 3.90 10.54 -21.71
C TYR A 180 3.92 11.82 -22.54
N ASP A 181 3.18 12.84 -22.11
CA ASP A 181 3.27 14.18 -22.67
C ASP A 181 4.45 14.97 -22.07
N ASP A 182 4.68 16.19 -22.58
CA ASP A 182 5.76 17.06 -22.12
C ASP A 182 5.64 17.47 -20.65
N ARG A 183 4.48 17.32 -20.04
CA ARG A 183 4.21 17.55 -18.60
C ARG A 183 4.54 16.33 -17.75
N GLY A 184 4.84 15.18 -18.37
CA GLY A 184 5.04 13.90 -17.75
C GLY A 184 3.73 13.19 -17.33
N LEU A 185 2.60 13.56 -17.94
CA LEU A 185 1.33 12.86 -17.77
C LEU A 185 1.28 11.68 -18.74
N LEU A 186 0.83 10.53 -18.28
CA LEU A 186 0.65 9.33 -19.11
C LEU A 186 -0.53 9.54 -20.07
N THR A 187 -0.28 9.62 -21.38
CA THR A 187 -1.32 9.85 -22.40
C THR A 187 -1.73 8.57 -23.11
N GLY A 188 -0.95 7.50 -22.98
CA GLY A 188 -1.29 6.25 -23.62
C GLY A 188 -0.52 5.04 -23.10
N ILE A 189 -1.13 3.88 -23.30
CA ILE A 189 -0.49 2.57 -23.13
C ILE A 189 -0.72 1.79 -24.42
N GLU A 190 0.36 1.28 -25.01
CA GLU A 190 0.31 0.43 -26.21
C GLU A 190 0.78 -0.97 -25.85
N THR A 191 0.01 -1.98 -26.25
CA THR A 191 0.39 -3.38 -26.04
C THR A 191 0.70 -4.00 -27.39
N VAL A 192 1.85 -4.68 -27.48
CA VAL A 192 2.29 -5.40 -28.68
C VAL A 192 2.41 -6.87 -28.30
N ALA A 193 1.63 -7.72 -28.96
CA ALA A 193 1.67 -9.17 -28.77
C ALA A 193 3.07 -9.75 -28.99
N PRO A 194 3.43 -10.90 -28.39
CA PRO A 194 4.68 -11.60 -28.66
C PRO A 194 4.83 -11.86 -30.16
N LYS A 195 6.01 -11.68 -30.71
CA LYS A 195 6.30 -11.97 -32.12
C LYS A 195 6.03 -13.45 -32.45
N MET A 196 4.90 -13.74 -33.06
CA MET A 196 4.81 -14.87 -33.99
C MET A 196 5.27 -14.35 -35.35
N GLU A 197 6.36 -14.89 -35.91
CA GLU A 197 6.81 -14.58 -37.27
C GLU A 197 5.71 -14.91 -38.31
N PRO A 198 5.51 -14.09 -39.36
CA PRO A 198 6.33 -13.00 -39.87
C PRO A 198 5.78 -11.59 -39.64
N ALA A 199 6.60 -10.59 -39.86
CA ALA A 199 6.52 -9.17 -39.55
C ALA A 199 5.31 -8.34 -40.08
N SER A 200 4.14 -8.91 -40.27
CA SER A 200 2.91 -8.17 -40.60
C SER A 200 2.04 -7.93 -39.37
N VAL A 201 2.64 -7.62 -38.25
CA VAL A 201 1.96 -7.54 -36.98
C VAL A 201 1.10 -6.32 -36.86
N LYS A 202 -0.14 -6.57 -36.64
CA LYS A 202 -1.05 -5.69 -35.97
C LYS A 202 -1.82 -6.42 -34.89
N ALA A 203 -1.61 -6.09 -33.66
CA ALA A 203 -2.70 -5.72 -32.76
C ALA A 203 -2.07 -4.87 -31.70
N THR A 204 -2.09 -3.61 -31.90
CA THR A 204 -1.76 -2.67 -30.84
C THR A 204 -3.09 -2.29 -30.23
N THR A 205 -3.47 -2.95 -29.15
CA THR A 205 -4.54 -2.40 -28.34
C THR A 205 -3.99 -1.17 -27.64
N LYS A 206 -4.68 -0.07 -27.83
CA LYS A 206 -4.26 1.22 -27.31
C LYS A 206 -5.19 1.67 -26.20
N VAL A 207 -4.62 1.98 -25.03
CA VAL A 207 -5.26 2.80 -24.02
C VAL A 207 -4.91 4.25 -24.31
N SER A 208 -5.89 5.13 -24.41
CA SER A 208 -5.69 6.57 -24.58
C SER A 208 -6.30 7.32 -23.40
N LEU A 209 -5.57 8.31 -22.90
CA LEU A 209 -5.98 9.13 -21.76
C LEU A 209 -6.06 10.60 -22.17
N SER A 210 -7.11 11.28 -21.77
CA SER A 210 -7.22 12.74 -21.84
C SER A 210 -7.31 13.32 -20.43
N TYR A 211 -6.93 14.59 -20.29
CA TYR A 211 -6.87 15.26 -19.01
C TYR A 211 -7.64 16.57 -19.04
N ASP A 212 -8.22 16.93 -17.92
CA ASP A 212 -8.80 18.25 -17.71
C ASP A 212 -7.70 19.31 -17.50
N SER A 213 -8.12 20.57 -17.32
CA SER A 213 -7.19 21.69 -17.10
C SER A 213 -6.39 21.60 -15.80
N TYR A 214 -6.81 20.78 -14.86
CA TYR A 214 -6.14 20.53 -13.57
C TYR A 214 -5.18 19.34 -13.64
N GLY A 215 -5.14 18.59 -14.77
CA GLY A 215 -4.30 17.41 -14.94
C GLY A 215 -4.93 16.13 -14.42
N ARG A 216 -6.25 16.12 -14.13
CA ARG A 216 -7.00 14.92 -13.75
C ARG A 216 -7.50 14.21 -14.99
N ILE A 217 -7.63 12.89 -14.98
CA ILE A 217 -8.12 12.14 -16.14
C ILE A 217 -9.57 12.54 -16.43
N ALA A 218 -9.81 13.04 -17.63
CA ALA A 218 -11.13 13.40 -18.15
C ALA A 218 -11.76 12.25 -18.93
N SER A 219 -10.93 11.46 -19.66
CA SER A 219 -11.40 10.23 -20.29
C SER A 219 -10.30 9.18 -20.41
N LYS A 220 -10.73 7.93 -20.45
CA LYS A 220 -9.91 6.75 -20.72
C LYS A 220 -10.61 5.94 -21.81
N THR A 221 -9.90 5.62 -22.90
CA THR A 221 -10.42 4.79 -23.98
C THR A 221 -9.57 3.54 -24.14
N VAL A 222 -10.19 2.37 -24.23
CA VAL A 222 -9.54 1.08 -24.43
C VAL A 222 -10.28 0.33 -25.55
N GLY A 223 -9.75 0.34 -26.78
CA GLY A 223 -10.46 -0.23 -27.92
C GLY A 223 -11.84 0.38 -28.10
N PRO A 224 -12.95 -0.42 -28.07
CA PRO A 224 -14.32 0.08 -28.19
C PRO A 224 -14.88 0.69 -26.88
N ALA A 225 -14.17 0.53 -25.77
CA ALA A 225 -14.60 0.97 -24.44
C ALA A 225 -14.08 2.38 -24.15
N GLU A 226 -14.93 3.22 -23.57
CA GLU A 226 -14.60 4.55 -23.08
C GLU A 226 -15.15 4.74 -21.67
N THR A 227 -14.34 5.31 -20.77
CA THR A 227 -14.79 5.82 -19.47
C THR A 227 -14.57 7.33 -19.44
N ALA A 228 -15.62 8.10 -19.18
CA ALA A 228 -15.55 9.55 -19.00
C ALA A 228 -15.70 9.91 -17.53
N TYR A 229 -14.93 10.89 -17.07
CA TYR A 229 -14.90 11.36 -15.68
C TYR A 229 -15.18 12.85 -15.60
N THR A 230 -15.97 13.25 -14.60
CA THR A 230 -16.11 14.66 -14.24
C THR A 230 -15.84 14.84 -12.75
N TYR A 231 -15.48 16.05 -12.36
CA TYR A 231 -15.10 16.34 -10.98
C TYR A 231 -15.83 17.57 -10.46
N ASP A 232 -16.11 17.56 -9.16
CA ASP A 232 -16.66 18.71 -8.48
C ASP A 232 -15.61 19.82 -8.26
N LYS A 233 -16.04 20.92 -7.63
CA LYS A 233 -15.15 22.08 -7.35
C LYS A 233 -14.07 21.78 -6.31
N CYS A 234 -14.28 20.77 -5.47
CA CYS A 234 -13.31 20.32 -4.47
C CYS A 234 -12.32 19.32 -5.04
N GLY A 235 -12.57 18.79 -6.27
CA GLY A 235 -11.74 17.80 -6.93
C GLY A 235 -12.21 16.37 -6.76
N HIS A 236 -13.32 16.12 -6.06
CA HIS A 236 -13.89 14.78 -5.95
C HIS A 236 -14.52 14.34 -7.28
N LEU A 237 -14.51 13.03 -7.55
CA LEU A 237 -15.16 12.46 -8.72
C LEU A 237 -16.67 12.68 -8.67
N ALA A 238 -17.21 13.53 -9.54
CA ALA A 238 -18.63 13.85 -9.59
C ALA A 238 -19.42 12.89 -10.48
N SER A 239 -18.82 12.40 -11.57
CA SER A 239 -19.45 11.36 -12.40
C SER A 239 -18.43 10.44 -13.06
N LEU A 240 -18.87 9.21 -13.35
CA LEU A 240 -18.16 8.19 -14.12
C LEU A 240 -19.16 7.60 -15.12
N VAL A 241 -18.82 7.57 -16.41
CA VAL A 241 -19.68 7.03 -17.46
C VAL A 241 -18.90 6.06 -18.33
N ASN A 242 -19.30 4.79 -18.30
CA ASN A 242 -18.76 3.71 -19.11
C ASN A 242 -19.57 3.55 -20.41
N LYS A 243 -18.89 3.45 -21.54
CA LYS A 243 -19.51 3.31 -22.86
C LYS A 243 -18.83 2.23 -23.69
N LYS A 244 -19.60 1.62 -24.63
CA LYS A 244 -19.11 0.74 -25.71
C LYS A 244 -19.54 1.34 -27.04
N ASN A 245 -18.61 1.69 -27.91
CA ASN A 245 -18.88 2.34 -29.21
C ASN A 245 -19.83 3.56 -29.09
N GLY A 246 -19.67 4.37 -28.06
CA GLY A 246 -20.51 5.54 -27.78
C GLY A 246 -21.82 5.25 -27.03
N THR A 247 -22.27 4.00 -26.96
CA THR A 247 -23.46 3.60 -26.18
C THR A 247 -23.11 3.50 -24.71
N VAL A 248 -23.90 4.15 -23.85
CA VAL A 248 -23.71 4.11 -22.39
C VAL A 248 -24.09 2.74 -21.85
N LEU A 249 -23.18 2.10 -21.12
CA LEU A 249 -23.38 0.84 -20.42
C LEU A 249 -23.66 1.07 -18.93
N ASP A 250 -22.78 1.86 -18.28
CA ASP A 250 -22.93 2.19 -16.87
C ASP A 250 -22.73 3.70 -16.70
N SER A 251 -23.51 4.32 -15.83
CA SER A 251 -23.33 5.71 -15.43
C SER A 251 -23.53 5.89 -13.93
N TYR A 252 -22.65 6.68 -13.34
CA TYR A 252 -22.63 6.97 -11.91
C TYR A 252 -22.51 8.46 -11.69
N GLU A 253 -23.30 9.00 -10.77
CA GLU A 253 -23.19 10.35 -10.26
C GLU A 253 -22.95 10.29 -8.76
N TYR A 254 -22.06 11.11 -8.23
CA TYR A 254 -21.61 11.07 -6.84
C TYR A 254 -21.78 12.41 -6.16
N SER A 255 -22.15 12.39 -4.88
CA SER A 255 -22.28 13.57 -4.03
C SER A 255 -21.54 13.35 -2.71
N TYR A 256 -20.85 14.41 -2.25
CA TYR A 256 -20.01 14.37 -1.06
C TYR A 256 -20.43 15.40 -0.03
N ASP A 257 -20.20 15.12 1.25
CA ASP A 257 -20.32 16.08 2.31
C ASP A 257 -19.11 17.04 2.38
N GLN A 258 -19.12 17.95 3.35
CA GLN A 258 -18.01 18.90 3.53
C GLN A 258 -16.71 18.25 4.02
N ALA A 259 -16.75 17.05 4.59
CA ALA A 259 -15.60 16.28 5.01
C ALA A 259 -15.01 15.43 3.87
N GLY A 260 -15.71 15.35 2.71
CA GLY A 260 -15.33 14.55 1.57
C GLY A 260 -15.85 13.11 1.62
N ASN A 261 -16.75 12.77 2.55
CA ASN A 261 -17.39 11.46 2.58
C ASN A 261 -18.42 11.36 1.45
N LEU A 262 -18.51 10.23 0.76
CA LEU A 262 -19.53 9.96 -0.24
C LEU A 262 -20.87 9.78 0.45
N VAL A 263 -21.83 10.71 0.26
CA VAL A 263 -23.14 10.67 0.90
C VAL A 263 -24.26 10.20 -0.01
N ALA A 264 -24.07 10.26 -1.33
CA ALA A 264 -25.04 9.73 -2.28
C ALA A 264 -24.39 9.32 -3.59
N SER A 265 -24.98 8.31 -4.24
CA SER A 265 -24.68 7.95 -5.62
C SER A 265 -25.97 7.61 -6.38
N SER A 266 -26.06 8.06 -7.64
CA SER A 266 -27.08 7.62 -8.58
C SER A 266 -26.40 6.77 -9.64
N GLN A 267 -26.88 5.55 -9.88
CA GLN A 267 -26.25 4.65 -10.84
C GLN A 267 -27.29 3.99 -11.74
N LYS A 268 -26.92 3.87 -13.03
CA LYS A 268 -27.65 3.10 -14.03
C LYS A 268 -26.69 2.10 -14.64
N ARG A 269 -27.05 0.83 -14.61
CA ARG A 269 -26.20 -0.25 -15.08
C ARG A 269 -26.95 -1.13 -16.07
N GLU A 270 -26.47 -1.20 -17.31
CA GLU A 270 -27.08 -2.04 -18.34
C GLU A 270 -26.95 -3.51 -17.96
N GLY A 271 -28.08 -4.24 -18.07
CA GLY A 271 -28.14 -5.65 -17.68
C GLY A 271 -28.15 -5.92 -16.18
N MET A 272 -28.16 -4.90 -15.33
CA MET A 272 -28.16 -5.02 -13.88
C MET A 272 -29.24 -4.13 -13.22
N PRO A 273 -30.55 -4.46 -13.40
CA PRO A 273 -31.64 -3.64 -12.89
C PRO A 273 -31.60 -3.51 -11.36
N GLU A 274 -31.20 -4.57 -10.65
CA GLU A 274 -31.10 -4.56 -9.21
C GLU A 274 -29.95 -3.70 -8.67
N ALA A 275 -28.91 -3.45 -9.46
CA ALA A 275 -27.84 -2.52 -9.11
C ALA A 275 -28.14 -1.07 -9.54
N THR A 276 -29.18 -0.86 -10.37
CA THR A 276 -29.61 0.48 -10.81
C THR A 276 -30.47 1.12 -9.72
N GLY A 277 -30.24 2.40 -9.41
CA GLY A 277 -31.00 3.17 -8.41
C GLY A 277 -30.22 4.32 -7.82
N SER A 278 -30.86 5.01 -6.88
CA SER A 278 -30.26 6.09 -6.09
C SER A 278 -29.90 5.57 -4.71
N TYR A 279 -28.66 5.68 -4.33
CA TYR A 279 -28.11 5.22 -3.05
C TYR A 279 -27.77 6.40 -2.16
N GLU A 280 -28.08 6.31 -0.86
CA GLU A 280 -27.63 7.27 0.14
C GLU A 280 -26.85 6.52 1.22
N TYR A 281 -25.77 7.14 1.68
CA TYR A 281 -24.83 6.58 2.64
C TYR A 281 -24.83 7.43 3.92
N GLY A 282 -24.98 6.78 5.07
CA GLY A 282 -24.90 7.40 6.37
C GLY A 282 -23.65 6.91 7.11
N TYR A 283 -23.10 7.79 7.94
CA TYR A 283 -21.93 7.51 8.74
C TYR A 283 -22.21 7.79 10.22
N ASP A 284 -21.49 7.13 11.10
CA ASP A 284 -21.49 7.47 12.51
C ASP A 284 -20.53 8.64 12.82
N GLU A 285 -20.48 9.08 14.09
CA GLU A 285 -19.70 10.24 14.53
C GLU A 285 -18.18 10.11 14.31
N ILE A 286 -17.66 8.90 14.08
CA ILE A 286 -16.24 8.67 13.81
C ILE A 286 -15.98 8.24 12.36
N GLY A 287 -16.99 8.40 11.47
CA GLY A 287 -16.85 8.21 10.03
C GLY A 287 -16.93 6.76 9.55
N ARG A 288 -17.57 5.83 10.32
CA ARG A 288 -17.82 4.47 9.85
C ARG A 288 -19.17 4.43 9.13
N LEU A 289 -19.23 3.70 8.00
CA LEU A 289 -20.47 3.47 7.27
C LEU A 289 -21.47 2.74 8.17
N ASN A 290 -22.61 3.36 8.46
CA ASN A 290 -23.63 2.78 9.34
C ASN A 290 -24.98 2.54 8.65
N ARG A 291 -25.23 3.12 7.48
CA ARG A 291 -26.50 2.99 6.77
C ARG A 291 -26.32 3.14 5.27
N VAL A 292 -27.04 2.31 4.54
CA VAL A 292 -27.24 2.42 3.08
C VAL A 292 -28.73 2.36 2.80
N THR A 293 -29.24 3.33 2.03
CA THR A 293 -30.61 3.29 1.49
C THR A 293 -30.55 3.20 -0.02
N LYS A 294 -31.55 2.60 -0.63
CA LYS A 294 -31.74 2.56 -2.09
C LYS A 294 -33.11 3.03 -2.43
N ASP A 295 -33.23 4.01 -3.33
CA ASP A 295 -34.49 4.62 -3.77
C ASP A 295 -35.39 5.04 -2.60
N GLY A 296 -34.75 5.60 -1.54
CA GLY A 296 -35.40 6.04 -0.32
C GLY A 296 -35.78 4.93 0.68
N SER A 297 -35.55 3.66 0.35
CA SER A 297 -35.83 2.52 1.23
C SER A 297 -34.57 2.03 1.92
N PRO A 298 -34.63 1.61 3.20
CA PRO A 298 -33.49 0.97 3.87
C PRO A 298 -33.03 -0.27 3.12
N LEU A 299 -31.74 -0.32 2.77
CA LEU A 299 -31.13 -1.47 2.12
C LEU A 299 -30.26 -2.24 3.12
N ARG A 300 -29.30 -1.57 3.76
CA ARG A 300 -28.41 -2.14 4.77
C ARG A 300 -28.17 -1.18 5.92
N SER A 301 -28.02 -1.71 7.12
CA SER A 301 -27.48 -0.96 8.26
C SER A 301 -26.44 -1.77 9.02
N TYR A 302 -25.45 -1.06 9.56
CA TYR A 302 -24.30 -1.64 10.27
C TYR A 302 -24.23 -1.05 11.66
N THR A 303 -24.15 -1.90 12.66
CA THR A 303 -23.92 -1.49 14.05
C THR A 303 -22.55 -1.97 14.50
N TYR A 304 -21.83 -1.13 15.20
CA TYR A 304 -20.47 -1.42 15.65
C TYR A 304 -20.33 -1.28 17.15
N ASP A 305 -19.46 -2.15 17.71
CA ASP A 305 -19.04 -1.98 19.10
C ASP A 305 -18.02 -0.83 19.26
N ALA A 306 -17.64 -0.60 20.51
CA ALA A 306 -16.65 0.39 20.90
C ALA A 306 -15.25 0.16 20.29
N PHE A 307 -14.94 -1.05 19.87
CA PHE A 307 -13.65 -1.45 19.35
C PHE A 307 -13.61 -1.49 17.81
N GLY A 308 -14.71 -1.08 17.16
CA GLY A 308 -14.83 -1.06 15.72
C GLY A 308 -15.18 -2.42 15.10
N ASN A 309 -15.69 -3.37 15.88
CA ASN A 309 -16.21 -4.60 15.33
C ASN A 309 -17.68 -4.41 14.94
N ARG A 310 -18.09 -4.90 13.76
CA ARG A 310 -19.48 -4.91 13.32
C ARG A 310 -20.27 -5.94 14.14
N THR A 311 -21.23 -5.49 14.95
CA THR A 311 -22.03 -6.36 15.81
C THR A 311 -23.35 -6.80 15.18
N ILE A 312 -23.90 -5.97 14.30
CA ILE A 312 -25.14 -6.28 13.56
C ILE A 312 -24.98 -5.78 12.12
N LEU A 313 -25.39 -6.62 11.18
CA LEU A 313 -25.75 -6.26 9.82
C LEU A 313 -27.26 -6.52 9.67
N ASP A 314 -28.01 -5.52 9.28
CA ASP A 314 -29.42 -5.65 8.95
C ASP A 314 -29.60 -5.38 7.44
N GLU A 315 -30.00 -6.39 6.69
CA GLU A 315 -30.24 -6.33 5.25
C GLU A 315 -31.75 -6.41 4.99
N ALA A 316 -32.40 -5.24 4.89
CA ALA A 316 -33.85 -5.11 4.68
C ALA A 316 -34.69 -5.93 5.67
N GLY A 317 -34.27 -6.04 6.93
CA GLY A 317 -34.92 -6.79 7.99
C GLY A 317 -34.34 -8.18 8.28
N ALA A 318 -33.46 -8.68 7.44
CA ALA A 318 -32.69 -9.91 7.68
C ALA A 318 -31.43 -9.55 8.49
N LYS A 319 -31.36 -9.99 9.76
CA LYS A 319 -30.30 -9.63 10.67
C LYS A 319 -29.23 -10.73 10.76
N THR A 320 -27.98 -10.30 10.68
CA THR A 320 -26.80 -11.08 11.07
C THR A 320 -26.21 -10.49 12.33
N GLU A 321 -26.01 -11.31 13.36
CA GLU A 321 -25.39 -10.92 14.63
C GLU A 321 -23.99 -11.50 14.75
N TYR A 322 -23.04 -10.69 15.24
CA TYR A 322 -21.63 -11.07 15.32
C TYR A 322 -21.13 -11.02 16.77
N LEU A 323 -20.41 -12.04 17.18
CA LEU A 323 -19.80 -12.15 18.50
C LEU A 323 -18.28 -12.21 18.42
N TYR A 324 -17.60 -11.38 19.20
CA TYR A 324 -16.15 -11.24 19.20
C TYR A 324 -15.54 -11.55 20.57
N ASN A 325 -14.29 -12.04 20.56
CA ASN A 325 -13.48 -12.15 21.77
C ASN A 325 -12.72 -10.82 22.03
N LYS A 326 -11.93 -10.81 23.10
CA LYS A 326 -11.16 -9.63 23.55
C LYS A 326 -9.99 -9.23 22.64
N ALA A 327 -9.59 -10.08 21.71
CA ALA A 327 -8.60 -9.76 20.69
C ALA A 327 -9.23 -9.29 19.38
N ASN A 328 -10.51 -8.88 19.36
CA ASN A 328 -11.28 -8.52 18.17
C ASN A 328 -11.48 -9.67 17.18
N GLN A 329 -11.26 -10.91 17.56
CA GLN A 329 -11.48 -12.08 16.69
C GLN A 329 -12.97 -12.41 16.65
N LEU A 330 -13.52 -12.60 15.46
CA LEU A 330 -14.91 -13.01 15.28
C LEU A 330 -15.06 -14.48 15.64
N MET A 331 -15.80 -14.77 16.67
CA MET A 331 -16.03 -16.14 17.15
C MET A 331 -17.26 -16.78 16.50
N ARG A 332 -18.29 -15.98 16.22
CA ARG A 332 -19.57 -16.46 15.74
C ARG A 332 -20.30 -15.40 14.94
N ALA A 333 -20.95 -15.80 13.86
CA ALA A 333 -21.89 -15.01 13.09
C ALA A 333 -23.21 -15.81 12.94
N ASP A 334 -24.31 -15.24 13.45
CA ASP A 334 -25.66 -15.81 13.35
C ASP A 334 -26.41 -15.09 12.25
N THR A 335 -26.69 -15.80 11.16
CA THR A 335 -27.45 -15.31 10.01
C THR A 335 -28.85 -15.95 10.00
N PRO A 336 -29.82 -15.41 9.26
CA PRO A 336 -31.11 -16.07 9.06
C PRO A 336 -31.01 -17.46 8.41
N GLN A 337 -29.90 -17.75 7.72
CA GLN A 337 -29.67 -19.01 7.00
C GLN A 337 -28.88 -20.02 7.84
N GLY A 338 -28.26 -19.63 8.92
CA GLY A 338 -27.47 -20.52 9.76
C GLY A 338 -26.42 -19.79 10.62
N THR A 339 -25.64 -20.57 11.31
CA THR A 339 -24.58 -20.07 12.19
C THR A 339 -23.21 -20.40 11.63
N THR A 340 -22.31 -19.43 11.61
CA THR A 340 -20.90 -19.62 11.27
C THR A 340 -20.04 -19.45 12.52
N ILE A 341 -19.17 -20.42 12.78
CA ILE A 341 -18.22 -20.44 13.90
C ILE A 341 -16.80 -20.33 13.36
N PHE A 342 -15.95 -19.56 14.06
CA PHE A 342 -14.56 -19.37 13.72
C PHE A 342 -13.64 -19.79 14.88
N GLU A 343 -12.49 -20.38 14.51
CA GLU A 343 -11.40 -20.68 15.44
C GLU A 343 -10.13 -20.00 14.98
N TYR A 344 -9.28 -19.62 15.95
CA TYR A 344 -8.07 -18.84 15.67
C TYR A 344 -6.84 -19.49 16.32
N ASP A 345 -5.67 -19.35 15.66
CA ASP A 345 -4.38 -19.57 16.27
C ASP A 345 -4.04 -18.43 17.25
N LYS A 346 -2.97 -18.57 18.03
CA LYS A 346 -2.55 -17.51 18.97
C LYS A 346 -2.00 -16.26 18.26
N ARG A 347 -1.50 -16.39 17.02
CA ARG A 347 -1.10 -15.24 16.18
C ARG A 347 -2.30 -14.41 15.74
N GLY A 348 -3.50 -14.98 15.83
CA GLY A 348 -4.75 -14.31 15.47
C GLY A 348 -5.23 -14.59 14.06
N ASN A 349 -4.73 -15.60 13.38
CA ASN A 349 -5.26 -16.05 12.09
C ASN A 349 -6.45 -16.97 12.30
N ALA A 350 -7.52 -16.80 11.53
CA ALA A 350 -8.60 -17.78 11.46
C ALA A 350 -8.07 -19.09 10.88
N ILE A 351 -8.16 -20.18 11.64
CA ILE A 351 -7.68 -21.52 11.24
C ILE A 351 -8.82 -22.45 10.88
N HIS A 352 -10.04 -22.13 11.28
CA HIS A 352 -11.23 -22.90 10.94
C HIS A 352 -12.46 -21.99 10.84
N LYS A 353 -13.29 -22.25 9.82
CA LYS A 353 -14.61 -21.65 9.60
C LYS A 353 -15.58 -22.81 9.39
N SER A 354 -16.66 -22.89 10.16
CA SER A 354 -17.73 -23.86 9.95
C SER A 354 -19.06 -23.16 9.91
N THR A 355 -19.81 -23.36 8.84
CA THR A 355 -21.16 -22.80 8.65
C THR A 355 -22.17 -23.93 8.70
N GLU A 356 -23.04 -23.90 9.69
CA GLU A 356 -24.17 -24.82 9.86
C GLU A 356 -25.44 -24.13 9.36
N GLY A 357 -25.93 -24.52 8.18
CA GLY A 357 -27.21 -24.09 7.62
C GLY A 357 -28.30 -25.15 7.83
N ALA A 358 -29.52 -24.80 7.48
CA ALA A 358 -30.69 -25.67 7.68
C ALA A 358 -30.60 -27.04 6.95
N SER A 359 -29.81 -27.14 5.88
CA SER A 359 -29.69 -28.37 5.06
C SER A 359 -28.26 -28.80 4.78
N LYS A 360 -27.24 -27.96 5.06
CA LYS A 360 -25.84 -28.21 4.69
C LYS A 360 -24.90 -27.66 5.73
N THR A 361 -23.82 -28.40 5.96
CA THR A 361 -22.65 -27.92 6.72
C THR A 361 -21.51 -27.72 5.73
N VAL A 362 -20.92 -26.52 5.72
CA VAL A 362 -19.72 -26.21 4.96
C VAL A 362 -18.63 -25.82 5.94
N SER A 363 -17.45 -26.41 5.81
CA SER A 363 -16.31 -26.00 6.63
C SER A 363 -15.07 -25.74 5.77
N VAL A 364 -14.26 -24.79 6.22
CA VAL A 364 -12.96 -24.50 5.62
C VAL A 364 -11.91 -24.47 6.73
N SER A 365 -10.85 -25.27 6.54
CA SER A 365 -9.68 -25.27 7.41
C SER A 365 -8.51 -24.56 6.74
N TYR A 366 -7.81 -23.72 7.50
CA TYR A 366 -6.71 -22.88 7.00
C TYR A 366 -5.43 -23.24 7.73
N THR A 367 -4.34 -23.42 6.99
CA THR A 367 -3.01 -23.68 7.55
C THR A 367 -2.07 -22.54 7.20
N TYR A 368 -1.41 -22.00 8.22
CA TYR A 368 -0.44 -20.91 8.06
C TYR A 368 0.98 -21.40 8.31
N GLY A 369 1.92 -20.97 7.45
CA GLY A 369 3.35 -21.20 7.64
C GLY A 369 3.91 -20.42 8.83
N ALA A 370 5.17 -20.69 9.19
CA ALA A 370 5.87 -19.95 10.23
C ALA A 370 6.11 -18.47 9.86
N ASN A 371 6.06 -18.14 8.57
CA ASN A 371 6.08 -16.78 8.03
C ASN A 371 4.72 -16.05 8.11
N ASN A 372 3.72 -16.64 8.80
CA ASN A 372 2.37 -16.11 8.99
C ASN A 372 1.55 -15.92 7.69
N ARG A 373 1.82 -16.73 6.65
CA ARG A 373 1.07 -16.71 5.40
C ARG A 373 0.22 -17.96 5.25
N LEU A 374 -0.97 -17.81 4.64
CA LEU A 374 -1.84 -18.94 4.34
C LEU A 374 -1.19 -19.84 3.30
N ILE A 375 -0.80 -21.06 3.68
CA ILE A 375 -0.15 -22.04 2.80
C ILE A 375 -1.10 -23.11 2.29
N GLN A 376 -2.23 -23.33 2.97
CA GLN A 376 -3.23 -24.31 2.54
C GLN A 376 -4.62 -23.92 3.04
N ALA A 377 -5.64 -24.16 2.19
CA ALA A 377 -7.05 -24.15 2.54
C ALA A 377 -7.67 -25.50 2.15
N VAL A 378 -8.52 -26.06 3.00
CA VAL A 378 -9.28 -27.29 2.75
C VAL A 378 -10.75 -27.00 3.01
N LYS A 379 -11.58 -27.06 1.95
CA LYS A 379 -13.01 -26.85 2.00
C LYS A 379 -13.74 -28.19 1.95
N ASN A 380 -14.60 -28.43 2.92
CA ASN A 380 -15.47 -29.61 2.95
C ASN A 380 -16.92 -29.14 2.78
N ALA A 381 -17.59 -29.64 1.77
CA ALA A 381 -18.99 -29.34 1.46
C ALA A 381 -19.64 -30.55 0.79
N ASP A 382 -20.85 -30.94 1.19
CA ASP A 382 -21.66 -32.02 0.59
C ASP A 382 -20.92 -33.37 0.49
N GLY A 383 -19.96 -33.65 1.38
CA GLY A 383 -19.15 -34.88 1.38
C GLY A 383 -17.95 -34.85 0.44
N GLU A 384 -17.72 -33.75 -0.28
CA GLU A 384 -16.53 -33.49 -1.07
C GLU A 384 -15.51 -32.66 -0.30
N SER A 385 -14.23 -32.90 -0.55
CA SER A 385 -13.12 -32.16 0.04
C SER A 385 -12.26 -31.57 -1.08
N LEU A 386 -12.16 -30.24 -1.11
CA LEU A 386 -11.34 -29.51 -2.07
C LEU A 386 -10.14 -28.90 -1.34
N THR A 387 -8.96 -29.00 -1.94
CA THR A 387 -7.73 -28.47 -1.36
C THR A 387 -7.09 -27.46 -2.29
N ALA A 388 -6.69 -26.30 -1.74
CA ALA A 388 -5.82 -25.34 -2.37
C ALA A 388 -4.53 -25.18 -1.56
N ARG A 389 -3.37 -25.13 -2.24
CA ARG A 389 -2.06 -24.83 -1.66
C ARG A 389 -1.49 -23.60 -2.30
N TYR A 390 -0.81 -22.78 -1.51
CA TYR A 390 -0.29 -21.48 -1.95
C TYR A 390 1.22 -21.43 -1.70
N ALA A 391 1.98 -20.91 -2.68
CA ALA A 391 3.40 -20.67 -2.53
C ALA A 391 3.72 -19.18 -2.63
N TYR A 392 4.72 -18.78 -1.85
CA TYR A 392 5.17 -17.39 -1.75
C TYR A 392 6.66 -17.32 -2.02
N ASN A 393 7.08 -16.24 -2.70
CA ASN A 393 8.50 -15.96 -2.87
C ASN A 393 9.08 -15.29 -1.62
N GLY A 394 10.39 -15.10 -1.58
CA GLY A 394 11.09 -14.51 -0.45
C GLY A 394 10.83 -13.01 -0.23
N LEU A 395 9.92 -12.39 -0.99
CA LEU A 395 9.33 -11.08 -0.70
C LEU A 395 7.90 -11.19 -0.14
N GLY A 396 7.45 -12.41 0.13
CA GLY A 396 6.12 -12.69 0.68
C GLY A 396 4.99 -12.51 -0.33
N MET A 397 5.27 -12.52 -1.63
CA MET A 397 4.27 -12.41 -2.69
C MET A 397 3.79 -13.80 -3.08
N ARG A 398 2.46 -14.01 -3.20
CA ARG A 398 1.88 -15.27 -3.67
C ARG A 398 2.23 -15.46 -5.14
N VAL A 399 2.95 -16.52 -5.47
CA VAL A 399 3.43 -16.82 -6.84
C VAL A 399 2.81 -18.06 -7.43
N SER A 400 2.08 -18.87 -6.66
CA SER A 400 1.28 -19.96 -7.21
C SER A 400 0.13 -20.37 -6.31
N ARG A 401 -0.86 -21.02 -6.95
CA ARG A 401 -1.98 -21.74 -6.33
C ARG A 401 -2.06 -23.12 -6.97
N THR A 402 -2.09 -24.17 -6.17
CA THR A 402 -2.19 -25.57 -6.62
C THR A 402 -3.43 -26.19 -6.01
N THR A 403 -4.22 -26.88 -6.84
CA THR A 403 -5.39 -27.67 -6.45
C THR A 403 -5.29 -29.07 -7.04
N ASP A 404 -6.23 -29.94 -6.73
CA ASP A 404 -6.29 -31.27 -7.34
C ASP A 404 -6.59 -31.21 -8.86
N ALA A 405 -7.12 -30.08 -9.35
CA ALA A 405 -7.39 -29.83 -10.78
C ALA A 405 -6.19 -29.25 -11.55
N GLY A 406 -5.08 -28.93 -10.88
CA GLY A 406 -3.87 -28.34 -11.50
C GLY A 406 -3.33 -27.15 -10.73
N SER A 407 -2.28 -26.56 -11.27
CA SER A 407 -1.60 -25.41 -10.69
C SER A 407 -1.75 -24.16 -11.55
N ILE A 408 -1.81 -22.99 -10.90
CA ILE A 408 -1.73 -21.69 -11.53
C ILE A 408 -0.51 -20.96 -10.98
N ASP A 409 0.37 -20.52 -11.87
CA ASP A 409 1.49 -19.65 -11.53
C ASP A 409 1.14 -18.19 -11.78
N TYR A 410 1.60 -17.33 -10.92
CA TYR A 410 1.40 -15.87 -11.00
C TYR A 410 2.71 -15.16 -11.28
N VAL A 411 2.75 -14.39 -12.35
CA VAL A 411 3.87 -13.50 -12.70
C VAL A 411 3.47 -12.09 -12.30
N LEU A 412 4.26 -11.46 -11.41
CA LEU A 412 3.89 -10.20 -10.74
C LEU A 412 4.87 -9.08 -11.07
N ASP A 413 4.35 -7.85 -11.25
CA ASP A 413 5.20 -6.65 -11.23
C ASP A 413 5.66 -6.35 -9.80
N GLN A 414 6.90 -6.74 -9.49
CA GLN A 414 7.49 -6.62 -8.16
C GLN A 414 8.09 -5.23 -7.87
N THR A 415 7.96 -4.28 -8.79
CA THR A 415 8.55 -2.94 -8.67
C THR A 415 7.62 -1.92 -8.01
N LYS A 416 6.41 -2.35 -7.60
CA LYS A 416 5.39 -1.50 -6.99
C LYS A 416 5.07 -1.93 -5.56
N MET A 417 4.51 -1.04 -4.78
CA MET A 417 4.08 -1.33 -3.40
C MET A 417 2.94 -2.36 -3.35
N TYR A 418 2.06 -2.34 -4.33
CA TYR A 418 1.08 -3.40 -4.59
C TYR A 418 1.50 -4.12 -5.88
N ASN A 419 1.42 -5.45 -5.86
CA ASN A 419 1.90 -6.25 -6.98
C ASN A 419 0.77 -6.43 -7.99
N ASN A 420 0.92 -5.81 -9.15
CA ASN A 420 0.03 -6.09 -10.26
C ASN A 420 0.32 -7.49 -10.81
N LEU A 421 -0.73 -8.28 -10.96
CA LEU A 421 -0.66 -9.55 -11.69
C LEU A 421 -0.44 -9.24 -13.17
N LEU A 422 0.66 -9.72 -13.75
CA LEU A 422 0.98 -9.53 -15.17
C LEU A 422 0.53 -10.72 -16.01
N GLU A 423 0.72 -11.93 -15.49
CA GLU A 423 0.34 -13.17 -16.17
C GLU A 423 -0.15 -14.19 -15.16
N SER A 424 -1.20 -14.94 -15.50
CA SER A 424 -1.58 -16.19 -14.86
C SER A 424 -1.34 -17.34 -15.84
N ILE A 425 -0.64 -18.39 -15.40
CA ILE A 425 -0.21 -19.50 -16.24
C ILE A 425 -0.76 -20.78 -15.63
N GLN A 426 -1.70 -21.44 -16.32
CA GLN A 426 -2.18 -22.76 -15.93
C GLN A 426 -1.11 -23.81 -16.29
N VAL A 427 -0.79 -24.67 -15.32
CA VAL A 427 0.16 -25.76 -15.47
C VAL A 427 -0.61 -27.06 -15.21
N ASP A 428 -0.81 -27.86 -16.25
CA ASP A 428 -1.47 -29.16 -16.14
C ASP A 428 -0.55 -30.19 -15.49
N ASP A 429 -1.04 -30.91 -14.49
CA ASP A 429 -0.25 -31.89 -13.69
C ASP A 429 0.18 -33.14 -14.48
N LEU A 430 -0.28 -33.31 -15.72
CA LEU A 430 -0.03 -34.53 -16.52
C LEU A 430 1.37 -34.64 -17.14
N GLY A 431 2.32 -33.74 -16.80
CA GLY A 431 3.73 -33.90 -17.20
C GLY A 431 3.98 -34.01 -18.71
N SER A 432 2.99 -33.77 -19.54
CA SER A 432 3.11 -33.78 -20.99
C SER A 432 3.59 -32.41 -21.45
N MET A 433 4.82 -32.35 -21.93
CA MET A 433 5.40 -31.16 -22.59
C MET A 433 4.64 -30.75 -23.88
N GLU A 434 3.50 -31.35 -24.19
CA GLU A 434 2.82 -31.19 -25.48
C GLU A 434 1.52 -30.39 -25.42
N SER A 435 0.98 -30.05 -24.23
CA SER A 435 -0.18 -29.15 -24.14
C SER A 435 0.31 -27.71 -23.86
N PRO A 436 -0.02 -26.73 -24.71
CA PRO A 436 0.31 -25.35 -24.42
C PRO A 436 -0.44 -24.95 -23.13
N SER A 437 0.30 -24.61 -22.10
CA SER A 437 -0.25 -24.03 -20.87
C SER A 437 -1.11 -22.82 -21.23
N LYS A 438 -2.39 -22.82 -20.84
CA LYS A 438 -3.23 -21.63 -21.02
C LYS A 438 -2.62 -20.50 -20.17
N SER A 439 -2.29 -19.38 -20.80
CA SER A 439 -1.85 -18.20 -20.08
C SER A 439 -2.79 -17.04 -20.38
N GLU A 440 -3.05 -16.25 -19.37
CA GLU A 440 -3.79 -14.99 -19.46
C GLU A 440 -2.85 -13.86 -19.06
N ASP A 441 -2.93 -12.72 -19.71
CA ASP A 441 -2.14 -11.55 -19.40
C ASP A 441 -2.99 -10.33 -19.04
N PHE A 442 -2.46 -9.48 -18.17
CA PHE A 442 -3.18 -8.36 -17.57
C PHE A 442 -2.42 -7.06 -17.80
N THR A 443 -3.13 -6.01 -18.24
CA THR A 443 -2.55 -4.68 -18.44
C THR A 443 -3.16 -3.69 -17.47
N TRP A 444 -2.32 -2.89 -16.84
CA TRP A 444 -2.68 -2.02 -15.73
C TRP A 444 -2.42 -0.55 -16.01
N LEU A 445 -3.34 0.28 -15.58
CA LEU A 445 -3.18 1.73 -15.45
C LEU A 445 -3.06 2.06 -13.95
N GLY A 446 -1.82 2.23 -13.48
CA GLY A 446 -1.59 2.33 -12.03
C GLY A 446 -1.93 1.02 -11.33
N ASN A 447 -2.97 1.03 -10.51
CA ASN A 447 -3.56 -0.11 -9.81
C ASN A 447 -4.94 -0.52 -10.37
N GLU A 448 -5.37 0.10 -11.46
CA GLU A 448 -6.60 -0.27 -12.15
C GLU A 448 -6.32 -1.24 -13.28
N LEU A 449 -7.00 -2.39 -13.29
CA LEU A 449 -6.97 -3.32 -14.40
C LEU A 449 -7.72 -2.71 -15.57
N VAL A 450 -7.05 -2.54 -16.72
CA VAL A 450 -7.65 -1.97 -17.93
C VAL A 450 -7.87 -2.98 -19.05
N MET A 451 -7.12 -4.09 -19.02
CA MET A 451 -7.31 -5.20 -19.96
C MET A 451 -6.94 -6.54 -19.33
N ALA A 452 -7.70 -7.57 -19.66
CA ALA A 452 -7.35 -8.98 -19.47
C ALA A 452 -7.26 -9.61 -20.87
N ASP A 453 -6.09 -10.16 -21.23
CA ASP A 453 -5.71 -10.46 -22.61
C ASP A 453 -5.95 -9.25 -23.55
N GLU A 454 -6.81 -9.39 -24.53
CA GLU A 454 -7.21 -8.30 -25.44
C GLU A 454 -8.58 -7.68 -25.06
N THR A 455 -9.18 -8.13 -23.95
CA THR A 455 -10.49 -7.67 -23.52
C THR A 455 -10.40 -6.44 -22.63
N PRO A 456 -11.02 -5.32 -23.01
CA PRO A 456 -11.12 -4.14 -22.16
C PRO A 456 -11.93 -4.45 -20.89
N ILE A 457 -11.41 -3.96 -19.76
CA ILE A 457 -12.07 -4.05 -18.46
C ILE A 457 -12.43 -2.62 -18.02
N LEU A 458 -13.71 -2.43 -17.69
CA LEU A 458 -14.24 -1.21 -17.14
C LEU A 458 -14.34 -1.34 -15.63
N ALA A 459 -13.77 -0.38 -14.93
CA ALA A 459 -13.74 -0.37 -13.47
C ALA A 459 -14.65 0.71 -12.89
N GLY A 460 -15.16 0.46 -11.70
CA GLY A 460 -15.86 1.43 -10.87
C GLY A 460 -14.92 2.42 -10.18
N ARG A 461 -15.50 3.27 -9.34
CA ARG A 461 -14.78 4.33 -8.63
C ARG A 461 -13.60 3.83 -7.80
N LEU A 462 -13.71 2.66 -7.19
CA LEU A 462 -12.65 2.06 -6.35
C LEU A 462 -11.60 1.25 -7.14
N GLY A 463 -11.68 1.24 -8.50
CA GLY A 463 -10.81 0.41 -9.33
C GLY A 463 -11.22 -1.07 -9.34
N THR A 464 -12.38 -1.39 -8.78
CA THR A 464 -12.99 -2.72 -8.88
C THR A 464 -13.36 -3.00 -10.32
N PRO A 465 -12.92 -4.13 -10.93
CA PRO A 465 -13.43 -4.57 -12.22
C PRO A 465 -14.95 -4.78 -12.14
N GLU A 466 -15.70 -4.05 -12.96
CA GLU A 466 -17.18 -4.11 -12.93
C GLU A 466 -17.79 -4.61 -14.24
N ARG A 467 -17.06 -4.52 -15.35
CA ARG A 467 -17.54 -5.00 -16.64
C ARG A 467 -16.40 -5.34 -17.59
N GLY A 468 -16.46 -6.49 -18.23
CA GLY A 468 -15.66 -6.86 -19.39
C GLY A 468 -16.37 -6.50 -20.70
N ILE A 469 -15.59 -6.23 -21.76
CA ILE A 469 -16.12 -5.92 -23.09
C ILE A 469 -15.57 -6.93 -24.10
N GLY A 470 -16.39 -7.83 -24.62
CA GLY A 470 -15.98 -8.86 -25.57
C GLY A 470 -15.95 -10.26 -24.95
N ALA A 471 -14.80 -10.92 -24.87
CA ALA A 471 -14.73 -12.29 -24.36
C ALA A 471 -15.19 -12.44 -22.90
N TYR A 472 -15.02 -11.38 -22.09
CA TYR A 472 -15.53 -11.29 -20.72
C TYR A 472 -16.78 -10.40 -20.64
N GLU A 473 -17.76 -10.57 -21.54
CA GLU A 473 -18.93 -9.68 -21.63
C GLU A 473 -19.91 -9.89 -20.46
N HIS A 474 -19.42 -9.77 -19.23
CA HIS A 474 -20.19 -9.86 -17.99
C HIS A 474 -20.07 -8.58 -17.18
N ALA A 475 -21.18 -8.22 -16.52
CA ALA A 475 -21.19 -7.18 -15.52
C ALA A 475 -21.11 -7.80 -14.13
N PHE A 476 -20.25 -7.26 -13.29
CA PHE A 476 -20.09 -7.68 -11.89
C PHE A 476 -20.65 -6.59 -10.98
N GLY A 477 -21.38 -6.99 -9.94
CA GLY A 477 -21.83 -6.11 -8.88
C GLY A 477 -21.29 -6.57 -7.55
N TYR A 478 -21.06 -5.61 -6.66
CA TYR A 478 -20.61 -5.85 -5.30
C TYR A 478 -21.37 -4.94 -4.35
N ASP A 479 -21.61 -5.41 -3.12
CA ASP A 479 -22.01 -4.51 -2.05
C ASP A 479 -20.84 -3.61 -1.59
N GLU A 480 -21.06 -2.82 -0.56
CA GLU A 480 -20.04 -1.86 -0.06
C GLU A 480 -18.78 -2.56 0.45
N PHE A 481 -18.89 -3.78 0.99
CA PHE A 481 -17.80 -4.57 1.51
C PHE A 481 -17.24 -5.60 0.53
N GLY A 482 -17.77 -5.67 -0.70
CA GLY A 482 -17.24 -6.55 -1.75
C GLY A 482 -17.92 -7.89 -1.83
N VAL A 483 -19.09 -8.09 -1.21
CA VAL A 483 -19.91 -9.28 -1.42
C VAL A 483 -20.44 -9.24 -2.85
N PRO A 484 -20.18 -10.30 -3.67
CA PRO A 484 -20.67 -10.34 -5.03
C PRO A 484 -22.20 -10.36 -5.08
N ASP A 485 -22.78 -9.52 -5.92
CA ASP A 485 -24.21 -9.52 -6.19
C ASP A 485 -24.59 -10.63 -7.19
N ILE A 486 -24.70 -11.84 -6.67
CA ILE A 486 -24.97 -13.04 -7.47
C ILE A 486 -26.37 -13.01 -8.12
N ALA A 487 -27.33 -12.28 -7.55
CA ALA A 487 -28.69 -12.20 -8.05
C ALA A 487 -28.76 -11.68 -9.50
N ASN A 488 -27.80 -10.87 -9.89
CA ASN A 488 -27.72 -10.21 -11.19
C ASN A 488 -26.78 -10.87 -12.20
N MET A 489 -26.13 -11.96 -11.84
CA MET A 489 -25.33 -12.74 -12.78
C MET A 489 -26.26 -13.55 -13.71
N SER A 490 -25.84 -13.72 -14.97
CA SER A 490 -26.55 -14.63 -15.87
C SER A 490 -26.61 -16.07 -15.30
N GLU A 491 -27.63 -16.84 -15.64
CA GLU A 491 -27.73 -18.24 -15.19
C GLU A 491 -26.52 -19.08 -15.66
N GLU A 492 -25.94 -18.77 -16.80
CA GLU A 492 -24.69 -19.35 -17.27
C GLU A 492 -23.51 -19.06 -16.31
N THR A 493 -23.38 -17.81 -15.87
CA THR A 493 -22.35 -17.39 -14.89
C THR A 493 -22.59 -18.01 -13.51
N LYS A 494 -23.86 -18.20 -13.11
CA LYS A 494 -24.22 -18.89 -11.87
C LYS A 494 -23.90 -20.38 -11.90
N ILE A 495 -24.06 -21.03 -13.07
CA ILE A 495 -23.84 -22.48 -13.27
C ILE A 495 -22.34 -22.79 -13.38
N GLN A 496 -21.56 -21.93 -14.06
CA GLN A 496 -20.10 -22.11 -14.21
C GLN A 496 -19.33 -21.71 -12.95
N GLY A 497 -20.04 -21.15 -11.95
CA GLY A 497 -19.44 -20.51 -10.80
C GLY A 497 -18.75 -19.21 -11.21
N VAL A 498 -18.68 -18.26 -10.30
CA VAL A 498 -17.96 -16.98 -10.50
C VAL A 498 -16.46 -17.18 -10.83
N THR A 499 -16.02 -18.43 -10.90
CA THR A 499 -14.65 -18.91 -11.02
C THR A 499 -14.12 -18.98 -12.46
N GLY A 500 -14.96 -18.74 -13.47
CA GLY A 500 -14.56 -19.05 -14.87
C GLY A 500 -13.75 -17.99 -15.57
N GLU A 501 -13.77 -16.71 -15.16
CA GLU A 501 -13.45 -15.68 -16.15
C GLU A 501 -12.44 -14.60 -15.74
N LEU A 502 -12.45 -14.11 -14.52
CA LEU A 502 -11.45 -13.11 -14.09
C LEU A 502 -10.95 -13.46 -12.69
N PRO A 503 -9.64 -13.69 -12.50
CA PRO A 503 -9.10 -14.05 -11.19
C PRO A 503 -9.11 -12.87 -10.21
N LEU A 504 -9.45 -11.66 -10.68
CA LEU A 504 -9.44 -10.42 -9.93
C LEU A 504 -10.87 -9.94 -9.69
N GLY A 505 -11.21 -9.65 -8.44
CA GLY A 505 -12.53 -9.20 -8.02
C GLY A 505 -12.52 -7.81 -7.38
N PHE A 506 -13.28 -7.66 -6.28
CA PHE A 506 -13.42 -6.43 -5.52
C PHE A 506 -12.05 -5.76 -5.26
N THR A 507 -11.93 -4.50 -5.62
CA THR A 507 -10.71 -3.67 -5.53
C THR A 507 -9.42 -4.26 -6.15
N GLY A 508 -9.59 -5.23 -7.07
CA GLY A 508 -8.46 -5.91 -7.72
C GLY A 508 -7.85 -7.06 -6.92
N TYR A 509 -8.50 -7.52 -5.86
CA TYR A 509 -8.05 -8.67 -5.08
C TYR A 509 -8.22 -9.99 -5.84
N MET A 510 -7.30 -10.94 -5.63
CA MET A 510 -7.41 -12.27 -6.20
C MET A 510 -8.49 -13.06 -5.46
N ARG A 511 -9.40 -13.68 -6.21
CA ARG A 511 -10.47 -14.54 -5.68
C ARG A 511 -9.98 -15.96 -5.48
N ASP A 512 -10.48 -16.59 -4.44
CA ASP A 512 -10.28 -18.02 -4.20
C ASP A 512 -11.56 -18.68 -3.66
N ASP A 513 -12.10 -19.59 -4.41
CA ASP A 513 -13.34 -20.31 -4.14
C ASP A 513 -13.20 -21.46 -3.12
N ILE A 514 -11.98 -21.94 -2.90
CA ILE A 514 -11.68 -22.96 -1.90
C ILE A 514 -11.49 -22.33 -0.53
N SER A 515 -10.72 -21.26 -0.44
CA SER A 515 -10.57 -20.53 0.83
C SER A 515 -11.79 -19.67 1.19
N ASP A 516 -12.72 -19.43 0.28
CA ASP A 516 -13.84 -18.47 0.42
C ASP A 516 -13.34 -17.06 0.80
N THR A 517 -12.23 -16.61 0.18
CA THR A 517 -11.59 -15.35 0.50
C THR A 517 -11.19 -14.56 -0.74
N LEU A 518 -10.88 -13.30 -0.52
CA LEU A 518 -10.18 -12.44 -1.46
C LEU A 518 -8.76 -12.20 -0.93
N PHE A 519 -7.74 -12.52 -1.71
CA PHE A 519 -6.35 -12.30 -1.32
C PHE A 519 -5.94 -10.84 -1.59
N ALA A 520 -5.79 -10.07 -0.54
CA ALA A 520 -5.37 -8.67 -0.55
C ALA A 520 -3.85 -8.53 -0.38
N GLN A 521 -3.07 -9.38 -1.05
CA GLN A 521 -1.60 -9.43 -1.10
C GLN A 521 -0.88 -9.76 0.21
N ALA A 522 -1.25 -9.17 1.35
CA ALA A 522 -0.67 -9.52 2.64
C ALA A 522 -1.59 -10.37 3.49
N ARG A 523 -2.89 -10.21 3.33
CA ARG A 523 -3.93 -10.86 4.15
C ARG A 523 -5.05 -11.44 3.30
N GLU A 524 -5.76 -12.41 3.85
CA GLU A 524 -7.03 -12.89 3.31
C GLU A 524 -8.16 -12.01 3.83
N TYR A 525 -9.03 -11.56 2.93
CA TYR A 525 -10.19 -10.74 3.22
C TYR A 525 -11.48 -11.54 3.02
N MET A 526 -12.40 -11.47 3.97
CA MET A 526 -13.75 -12.07 3.85
C MET A 526 -14.79 -10.97 3.66
N PRO A 527 -15.33 -10.77 2.46
CA PRO A 527 -16.30 -9.72 2.19
C PRO A 527 -17.60 -9.89 2.98
N GLU A 528 -18.10 -11.12 3.16
CA GLU A 528 -19.35 -11.42 3.87
C GLU A 528 -19.36 -10.89 5.31
N ILE A 529 -18.20 -10.93 5.96
CA ILE A 529 -18.06 -10.38 7.31
C ILE A 529 -17.38 -9.01 7.32
N GLY A 530 -16.93 -8.51 6.14
CA GLY A 530 -16.34 -7.19 5.97
C GLY A 530 -15.03 -6.98 6.71
N ARG A 531 -14.16 -8.03 6.80
CA ARG A 531 -12.92 -7.95 7.56
C ARG A 531 -11.84 -8.94 7.11
N PHE A 532 -10.62 -8.68 7.54
CA PHE A 532 -9.51 -9.60 7.33
C PHE A 532 -9.57 -10.81 8.27
N MET A 533 -9.05 -11.95 7.81
CA MET A 533 -8.95 -13.19 8.56
C MET A 533 -7.81 -13.22 9.58
N GLY A 534 -6.77 -12.43 9.35
CA GLY A 534 -5.58 -12.35 10.19
C GLY A 534 -5.35 -10.93 10.70
N ARG A 535 -4.55 -10.83 11.76
CA ARG A 535 -4.11 -9.55 12.34
C ARG A 535 -3.23 -8.80 11.35
N ASP A 536 -3.32 -7.47 11.39
CA ASP A 536 -2.42 -6.63 10.61
C ASP A 536 -0.96 -6.79 11.08
N ILE A 537 -0.06 -6.84 10.13
CA ILE A 537 1.38 -6.80 10.38
C ILE A 537 1.75 -5.42 10.92
N LEU A 538 1.10 -4.36 10.41
CA LEU A 538 1.28 -3.00 10.90
C LEU A 538 0.43 -2.79 12.15
N LYS A 539 1.10 -2.46 13.24
CA LYS A 539 0.41 -2.15 14.48
C LYS A 539 -0.30 -0.80 14.38
N GLY A 540 -1.50 -0.74 14.94
CA GLY A 540 -2.29 0.49 14.99
C GLY A 540 -1.57 1.63 15.71
N ARG A 541 -1.97 2.85 15.44
CA ARG A 541 -1.39 4.08 16.01
C ARG A 541 -2.15 4.52 17.25
N VAL A 542 -1.42 4.91 18.27
CA VAL A 542 -1.99 5.44 19.51
C VAL A 542 -2.73 6.77 19.29
N GLU A 543 -2.29 7.57 18.31
CA GLU A 543 -2.93 8.84 17.93
C GLU A 543 -4.24 8.63 17.16
N GLN A 544 -4.44 7.42 16.63
CA GLN A 544 -5.63 7.03 15.86
C GLN A 544 -6.23 5.74 16.45
N PRO A 545 -6.97 5.79 17.57
CA PRO A 545 -7.45 4.59 18.26
C PRO A 545 -8.29 3.64 17.41
N ARG A 546 -8.93 4.12 16.35
CA ARG A 546 -9.67 3.28 15.39
C ARG A 546 -8.75 2.31 14.63
N SER A 547 -7.47 2.65 14.44
CA SER A 547 -6.48 1.77 13.80
C SER A 547 -6.01 0.62 14.71
N LEU A 548 -6.39 0.61 15.99
CA LEU A 548 -6.05 -0.46 16.93
C LEU A 548 -6.87 -1.76 16.73
N ASN A 549 -7.88 -1.75 15.86
CA ASN A 549 -8.56 -2.97 15.43
C ASN A 549 -7.83 -3.55 14.21
N GLU A 550 -6.91 -4.47 14.46
CA GLU A 550 -6.01 -5.07 13.47
C GLU A 550 -6.73 -5.95 12.40
N TYR A 551 -8.06 -6.12 12.50
CA TYR A 551 -8.87 -6.91 11.55
C TYR A 551 -9.78 -6.06 10.67
N ALA A 552 -9.99 -4.78 11.01
CA ALA A 552 -10.95 -3.93 10.30
C ALA A 552 -10.47 -3.65 8.86
N TYR A 553 -11.37 -3.77 7.91
CA TYR A 553 -11.15 -3.32 6.53
C TYR A 553 -11.49 -1.84 6.44
N CYS A 554 -10.56 -1.03 5.95
CA CYS A 554 -10.74 0.40 5.68
C CYS A 554 -11.42 1.17 6.83
N HIS A 555 -11.10 0.84 8.08
CA HIS A 555 -11.72 1.43 9.28
C HIS A 555 -13.26 1.39 9.29
N ASN A 556 -13.89 0.43 8.59
CA ASN A 556 -15.33 0.31 8.34
C ASN A 556 -15.93 1.45 7.48
N ASP A 557 -15.12 2.06 6.63
CA ASP A 557 -15.55 2.93 5.53
C ASP A 557 -15.03 2.39 4.17
N PRO A 558 -15.62 1.29 3.66
CA PRO A 558 -15.14 0.63 2.45
C PRO A 558 -15.45 1.40 1.16
N ILE A 559 -16.30 2.44 1.24
CA ILE A 559 -16.62 3.30 0.11
C ILE A 559 -15.76 4.56 0.06
N GLY A 560 -15.16 4.97 1.18
CA GLY A 560 -14.21 6.08 1.25
C GLY A 560 -12.76 5.67 1.00
N PHE A 561 -12.42 4.42 1.35
CA PHE A 561 -11.06 3.89 1.36
C PHE A 561 -10.94 2.57 0.63
N VAL A 562 -9.71 2.25 0.25
CA VAL A 562 -9.29 0.91 -0.22
C VAL A 562 -8.00 0.52 0.48
N ASP A 563 -7.80 -0.77 0.70
CA ASP A 563 -6.55 -1.34 1.20
C ASP A 563 -5.95 -2.23 0.10
N LEU A 564 -5.10 -1.67 -0.76
CA LEU A 564 -4.61 -2.36 -1.96
C LEU A 564 -3.62 -3.48 -1.66
N ASN A 565 -2.89 -3.38 -0.56
CA ASN A 565 -1.82 -4.32 -0.21
C ASN A 565 -2.16 -5.19 1.00
N GLY A 566 -3.35 -5.02 1.59
CA GLY A 566 -3.79 -5.75 2.77
C GLY A 566 -3.09 -5.31 4.06
N MET A 567 -2.56 -4.08 4.14
CA MET A 567 -1.83 -3.55 5.29
C MET A 567 -2.15 -2.09 5.59
N GLU A 568 -2.42 -1.27 4.56
CA GLU A 568 -2.63 0.17 4.73
C GLU A 568 -3.83 0.63 3.90
N GLU A 569 -4.82 1.21 4.56
CA GLU A 569 -5.95 1.86 3.90
C GLU A 569 -5.53 3.18 3.25
N GLU A 570 -6.07 3.46 2.09
CA GLU A 570 -5.81 4.66 1.31
C GLU A 570 -7.11 5.34 0.91
N ALA A 571 -7.20 6.67 1.16
CA ALA A 571 -8.33 7.47 0.74
C ALA A 571 -8.37 7.57 -0.79
N LYS A 572 -9.45 7.09 -1.42
CA LYS A 572 -9.60 7.11 -2.86
C LYS A 572 -10.52 8.23 -3.30
N GLN A 573 -9.97 9.41 -3.44
CA GLN A 573 -10.69 10.56 -3.97
C GLN A 573 -10.82 10.54 -5.50
N ASN A 574 -9.92 9.78 -6.17
CA ASN A 574 -9.83 9.77 -7.64
C ASN A 574 -9.32 8.41 -8.14
N PRO A 575 -10.01 7.73 -9.09
CA PRO A 575 -9.65 6.37 -9.49
C PRO A 575 -8.23 6.21 -10.08
N VAL A 576 -7.60 7.28 -10.51
CA VAL A 576 -6.33 7.22 -11.23
C VAL A 576 -5.21 8.09 -10.63
N GLU A 577 -5.51 9.04 -9.76
CA GLU A 577 -4.48 9.83 -9.05
C GLU A 577 -3.77 9.07 -7.92
N PHE A 578 -3.98 7.78 -7.87
CA PHE A 578 -3.31 6.86 -6.97
C PHE A 578 -1.83 6.73 -7.28
N THR A 579 -1.21 7.77 -7.65
CA THR A 579 0.17 7.77 -8.00
C THR A 579 0.90 8.83 -7.21
N ARG A 580 1.89 8.40 -6.48
CA ARG A 580 3.09 9.16 -6.27
C ARG A 580 3.27 9.95 -4.99
N ASP A 581 2.33 10.83 -4.59
CA ASP A 581 2.63 11.79 -3.51
C ASP A 581 2.19 11.31 -2.12
N TYR A 582 1.12 10.50 -2.05
CA TYR A 582 0.59 9.98 -0.79
C TYR A 582 1.47 8.85 -0.21
N MET A 583 1.90 7.92 -1.05
CA MET A 583 2.73 6.78 -0.65
C MET A 583 4.08 7.19 -0.08
N VAL A 584 4.63 8.28 -0.58
CA VAL A 584 5.94 8.80 -0.16
C VAL A 584 5.88 9.49 1.19
N ASN A 585 4.84 10.27 1.43
CA ASN A 585 4.71 11.02 2.69
C ASN A 585 4.34 10.11 3.88
N GLN A 586 3.62 9.02 3.64
CA GLN A 586 3.25 8.06 4.67
C GLN A 586 4.39 7.08 5.01
N SER A 587 5.12 6.58 4.02
CA SER A 587 6.20 5.61 4.22
C SER A 587 7.41 6.20 4.96
N ILE A 588 7.64 7.50 4.84
CA ILE A 588 8.78 8.17 5.50
C ILE A 588 8.55 8.34 7.01
N GLY A 589 7.33 8.61 7.45
CA GLY A 589 7.01 8.81 8.87
C GLY A 589 6.72 7.51 9.64
N LYS A 590 6.18 6.51 8.96
CA LYS A 590 5.74 5.23 9.56
C LYS A 590 6.78 4.11 9.47
N GLY A 591 7.75 4.23 8.55
CA GLY A 591 8.63 3.13 8.17
C GLY A 591 9.61 2.66 9.25
N ALA A 592 9.97 3.50 10.21
CA ALA A 592 11.02 3.16 11.15
C ALA A 592 10.60 2.14 12.23
N GLU A 593 9.37 2.22 12.72
CA GLU A 593 8.88 1.27 13.75
C GLU A 593 8.24 0.00 13.16
N ALA A 594 7.50 0.12 12.06
CA ALA A 594 6.87 -1.02 11.41
C ALA A 594 7.90 -1.91 10.67
N VAL A 595 8.95 -1.32 10.11
CA VAL A 595 10.05 -2.02 9.42
C VAL A 595 10.81 -2.98 10.33
N GLU A 596 10.75 -2.80 11.64
CA GLU A 596 11.40 -3.71 12.59
C GLU A 596 10.53 -4.94 12.97
N ILE A 597 9.24 -4.91 12.66
CA ILE A 597 8.28 -5.93 13.11
C ILE A 597 8.14 -7.08 12.11
N ASP A 598 8.15 -6.80 10.80
CA ASP A 598 8.12 -7.83 9.74
C ASP A 598 9.33 -7.68 8.82
N SER A 599 10.17 -8.71 8.82
CA SER A 599 11.45 -8.68 8.10
C SER A 599 11.29 -8.71 6.59
N GLU A 600 10.28 -9.41 6.06
CA GLU A 600 9.99 -9.46 4.61
C GLU A 600 9.41 -8.15 4.13
N TYR A 601 8.47 -7.59 4.88
CA TYR A 601 7.91 -6.28 4.62
C TYR A 601 8.98 -5.18 4.66
N ALA A 602 9.88 -5.23 5.64
CA ALA A 602 11.00 -4.32 5.75
C ALA A 602 11.91 -4.35 4.52
N ILE A 603 12.20 -5.54 4.00
CA ILE A 603 13.01 -5.71 2.79
C ILE A 603 12.26 -5.18 1.58
N ARG A 604 10.97 -5.49 1.46
CA ARG A 604 10.12 -5.01 0.39
C ARG A 604 10.00 -3.48 0.41
N GLN A 605 9.74 -2.88 1.55
CA GLN A 605 9.71 -1.42 1.72
C GLN A 605 11.07 -0.79 1.42
N LYS A 606 12.16 -1.40 1.85
CA LYS A 606 13.51 -0.92 1.55
C LYS A 606 13.84 -1.02 0.06
N LEU A 607 13.40 -2.09 -0.62
CA LEU A 607 13.52 -2.23 -2.07
C LEU A 607 12.80 -1.08 -2.77
N LEU A 608 11.56 -0.82 -2.41
CA LEU A 608 10.73 0.23 -2.98
C LEU A 608 11.22 1.64 -2.60
N TYR A 609 11.61 1.84 -1.35
CA TYR A 609 12.14 3.12 -0.85
C TYR A 609 13.48 3.50 -1.49
N ASN A 610 14.41 2.56 -1.64
CA ASN A 610 15.68 2.81 -2.31
C ASN A 610 15.50 3.19 -3.78
N ASN A 611 14.49 2.64 -4.43
CA ASN A 611 14.15 2.97 -5.80
C ASN A 611 13.55 4.38 -5.92
N TYR A 612 12.75 4.79 -4.96
CA TYR A 612 12.08 6.08 -4.96
C TYR A 612 12.97 7.25 -4.50
N GLN A 613 13.74 7.09 -3.41
CA GLN A 613 14.53 8.19 -2.80
C GLN A 613 15.74 8.60 -3.64
N LYS A 614 16.33 7.71 -4.41
CA LYS A 614 17.59 8.00 -5.12
C LYS A 614 17.42 8.81 -6.39
N GLU A 615 16.24 8.82 -7.02
CA GLU A 615 16.17 9.24 -8.43
C GLU A 615 15.22 10.40 -8.74
N TYR A 616 14.19 10.59 -7.96
CA TYR A 616 13.05 11.37 -8.44
C TYR A 616 12.70 12.60 -7.60
N ARG A 617 12.77 12.44 -6.29
CA ARG A 617 12.25 13.42 -5.36
C ARG A 617 12.94 14.79 -5.45
N PRO A 618 14.29 14.86 -5.45
CA PRO A 618 14.96 16.14 -5.40
C PRO A 618 14.74 17.03 -6.63
N ALA A 619 14.80 16.44 -7.83
CA ALA A 619 14.69 17.20 -9.08
C ALA A 619 13.26 17.68 -9.35
N LYS A 620 12.26 16.89 -8.96
CA LYS A 620 10.84 17.25 -9.16
C LYS A 620 10.33 18.20 -8.07
N GLU A 621 10.74 18.02 -6.83
CA GLU A 621 10.47 18.98 -5.76
C GLU A 621 11.12 20.32 -6.04
N LEU A 622 12.37 20.34 -6.51
CA LEU A 622 13.02 21.56 -6.98
C LEU A 622 12.24 22.21 -8.13
N ALA A 623 11.77 21.43 -9.10
CA ALA A 623 10.96 21.94 -10.21
C ALA A 623 9.61 22.49 -9.73
N GLN A 624 8.95 21.85 -8.76
CA GLN A 624 7.70 22.33 -8.15
C GLN A 624 7.91 23.59 -7.32
N VAL A 625 8.97 23.63 -6.51
CA VAL A 625 9.35 24.83 -5.75
C VAL A 625 9.66 25.99 -6.68
N ILE A 626 10.45 25.77 -7.74
CA ILE A 626 10.74 26.81 -8.72
C ILE A 626 9.46 27.29 -9.43
N ARG A 627 8.52 26.39 -9.75
CA ARG A 627 7.20 26.73 -10.34
C ARG A 627 6.33 27.55 -9.39
N LYS A 628 6.32 27.19 -8.11
CA LYS A 628 5.50 27.84 -7.08
C LYS A 628 6.03 29.23 -6.72
N GLU A 629 7.35 29.38 -6.62
CA GLU A 629 7.98 30.62 -6.18
C GLU A 629 8.17 31.64 -7.30
N THR A 630 8.33 31.22 -8.57
CA THR A 630 8.70 32.17 -9.61
C THR A 630 7.54 32.77 -10.36
N ASN A 631 6.32 32.22 -10.30
CA ASN A 631 5.14 32.68 -11.08
C ASN A 631 5.50 33.09 -12.54
N ASN A 632 6.59 32.54 -13.08
CA ASN A 632 7.34 33.02 -14.22
C ASN A 632 6.98 32.22 -15.48
N PRO A 633 6.81 32.87 -16.64
CA PRO A 633 6.58 32.23 -17.95
C PRO A 633 7.61 31.16 -18.35
N TRP A 634 8.77 31.14 -17.71
CA TRP A 634 9.84 30.16 -17.91
C TRP A 634 9.43 28.73 -17.57
N ALA A 635 8.49 28.55 -16.65
CA ALA A 635 7.93 27.24 -16.32
C ALA A 635 7.15 26.65 -17.49
N LYS A 636 6.73 27.48 -18.46
CA LYS A 636 5.95 27.07 -19.65
C LYS A 636 6.83 26.62 -20.83
N ASN A 637 8.12 26.89 -20.84
CA ASN A 637 8.99 26.75 -22.03
C ASN A 637 10.03 25.62 -21.95
N GLY A 638 9.77 24.52 -21.25
CA GLY A 638 10.68 23.36 -21.28
C GLY A 638 12.02 23.53 -20.55
N THR A 639 12.38 24.75 -20.08
CA THR A 639 13.67 25.07 -19.46
C THR A 639 13.88 24.31 -18.14
N LEU A 640 12.79 23.98 -17.43
CA LEU A 640 12.83 23.16 -16.23
C LEU A 640 13.24 21.72 -16.51
N SER A 641 12.84 21.14 -17.65
CA SER A 641 13.30 19.83 -18.07
C SER A 641 14.82 19.83 -18.33
N HIS A 642 15.34 20.91 -18.85
CA HIS A 642 16.77 21.06 -19.11
C HIS A 642 17.61 21.23 -17.81
N ILE A 643 17.06 21.92 -16.80
CA ILE A 643 17.67 22.04 -15.48
C ILE A 643 17.63 20.70 -14.75
N THR A 644 16.50 20.02 -14.79
CA THR A 644 16.32 18.68 -14.22
C THR A 644 17.26 17.66 -14.88
N ARG A 645 17.40 17.69 -16.21
CA ARG A 645 18.32 16.83 -16.95
C ARG A 645 19.78 17.09 -16.61
N ARG A 646 20.20 18.35 -16.47
CA ARG A 646 21.58 18.70 -16.08
C ARG A 646 21.88 18.35 -14.63
N TYR A 647 20.91 18.50 -13.75
CA TYR A 647 21.01 18.07 -12.36
C TYR A 647 21.17 16.54 -12.26
N ASN A 648 20.36 15.77 -12.98
CA ASN A 648 20.49 14.33 -13.05
C ASN A 648 21.85 13.88 -13.61
N ASN A 649 22.40 14.59 -14.59
CA ASN A 649 23.72 14.31 -15.14
C ASN A 649 24.85 14.64 -14.14
N ALA A 650 24.70 15.67 -13.32
CA ALA A 650 25.64 15.99 -12.25
C ALA A 650 25.61 14.95 -11.12
N ASN A 651 24.41 14.48 -10.73
CA ASN A 651 24.26 13.37 -9.78
C ASN A 651 24.80 12.03 -10.33
N LYS A 652 24.67 11.77 -11.65
CA LYS A 652 25.30 10.60 -12.28
C LYS A 652 26.84 10.58 -12.09
N ALA A 653 27.46 11.72 -12.21
CA ALA A 653 28.91 11.86 -11.99
C ALA A 653 29.30 11.56 -10.53
N LEU A 654 28.48 11.99 -9.55
CA LEU A 654 28.70 11.74 -8.12
C LEU A 654 28.62 10.25 -7.74
N ILE A 655 27.75 9.50 -8.39
CA ILE A 655 27.52 8.07 -8.07
C ILE A 655 28.65 7.19 -8.64
N HIS A 656 29.27 7.60 -9.75
CA HIS A 656 30.24 6.79 -10.46
C HIS A 656 31.70 7.06 -10.06
N ASP A 657 32.01 8.22 -9.52
CA ASP A 657 33.40 8.57 -9.23
C ASP A 657 33.55 9.07 -7.79
N LYS A 658 34.09 8.22 -6.91
CA LYS A 658 34.47 8.57 -5.55
C LYS A 658 35.57 9.64 -5.48
N SER A 659 36.19 9.96 -6.62
CA SER A 659 37.27 10.97 -6.74
C SER A 659 36.77 12.34 -7.20
N VAL A 660 35.46 12.51 -7.47
CA VAL A 660 34.92 13.79 -7.91
C VAL A 660 34.93 14.77 -6.75
N ASP A 661 35.72 15.83 -6.91
CA ASP A 661 35.78 16.94 -5.97
C ASP A 661 34.39 17.60 -5.82
N THR A 662 33.86 17.56 -4.60
CA THR A 662 32.58 18.18 -4.25
C THR A 662 32.50 19.66 -4.60
N GLY A 663 33.63 20.36 -4.63
CA GLY A 663 33.75 21.75 -5.10
C GLY A 663 33.37 21.92 -6.57
N GLN A 664 33.73 20.99 -7.44
CA GLN A 664 33.39 21.06 -8.87
C GLN A 664 31.89 20.86 -9.12
N ILE A 665 31.24 20.01 -8.33
CA ILE A 665 29.80 19.78 -8.46
C ILE A 665 29.01 20.98 -7.97
N GLN A 666 29.41 21.59 -6.88
CA GLN A 666 28.83 22.82 -6.35
C GLN A 666 29.00 23.98 -7.34
N GLU A 667 30.15 24.12 -7.96
CA GLU A 667 30.41 25.12 -8.99
C GLU A 667 29.57 24.88 -10.25
N LEU A 668 29.42 23.62 -10.70
CA LEU A 668 28.58 23.22 -11.83
C LEU A 668 27.10 23.51 -11.56
N SER A 669 26.64 23.24 -10.36
CA SER A 669 25.25 23.49 -9.95
C SER A 669 24.96 24.99 -9.83
N ALA A 670 25.84 25.77 -9.22
CA ALA A 670 25.72 27.22 -9.10
C ALA A 670 25.82 27.90 -10.48
N LYS A 671 26.74 27.45 -11.34
CA LYS A 671 26.89 27.95 -12.71
C LYS A 671 25.71 27.65 -13.61
N ASN A 672 25.06 26.50 -13.44
CA ASN A 672 23.86 26.14 -14.17
C ASN A 672 22.65 26.95 -13.74
N LEU A 673 22.49 27.23 -12.46
CA LEU A 673 21.43 28.10 -11.94
C LEU A 673 21.64 29.56 -12.36
N LYS A 674 22.88 30.07 -12.34
CA LYS A 674 23.21 31.42 -12.86
C LYS A 674 22.96 31.51 -14.38
N ARG A 675 23.32 30.51 -15.18
CA ARG A 675 23.03 30.46 -16.63
C ARG A 675 21.56 30.33 -16.96
N ALA A 676 20.76 29.74 -16.08
CA ALA A 676 19.32 29.68 -16.22
C ALA A 676 18.61 31.02 -15.95
N GLY A 677 19.37 32.10 -15.64
CA GLY A 677 18.83 33.45 -15.45
C GLY A 677 18.08 33.66 -14.14
N ILE A 678 18.18 32.72 -13.19
CA ILE A 678 17.59 32.86 -11.87
C ILE A 678 18.42 33.86 -11.10
N ARG A 679 18.16 35.16 -11.31
CA ARG A 679 18.72 36.28 -10.57
C ARG A 679 17.67 36.74 -9.57
N GLY A 680 17.79 36.36 -8.33
CA GLY A 680 16.88 36.84 -7.31
C GLY A 680 17.42 36.53 -5.90
N GLY A 681 17.40 37.50 -5.01
CA GLY A 681 18.07 37.48 -3.75
C GLY A 681 17.68 36.36 -2.79
N ILE A 682 16.47 35.81 -2.92
CA ILE A 682 15.98 34.72 -2.03
C ILE A 682 16.60 33.36 -2.42
N LEU A 683 16.63 33.03 -3.70
CA LEU A 683 17.22 31.78 -4.20
C LEU A 683 18.77 31.80 -4.13
N GLY A 684 19.40 32.94 -4.37
CA GLY A 684 20.84 33.10 -4.24
C GLY A 684 21.31 32.93 -2.80
N GLY A 685 20.65 33.58 -1.85
CA GLY A 685 20.99 33.47 -0.43
C GLY A 685 20.80 32.09 0.14
N THR A 686 19.75 31.39 -0.28
CA THR A 686 19.47 30.01 0.15
C THR A 686 20.49 29.03 -0.42
N LEU A 687 20.90 29.23 -1.67
CA LEU A 687 21.91 28.40 -2.32
C LEU A 687 23.29 28.61 -1.66
N ASP A 688 23.67 29.84 -1.37
CA ASP A 688 24.96 30.17 -0.72
C ASP A 688 25.07 29.58 0.70
N VAL A 689 23.95 29.55 1.45
CA VAL A 689 23.88 28.91 2.77
C VAL A 689 24.01 27.39 2.67
N CYS A 690 23.35 26.77 1.72
CA CYS A 690 23.45 25.31 1.50
C CYS A 690 24.84 24.90 1.02
N ILE A 691 25.46 25.69 0.14
CA ILE A 691 26.82 25.47 -0.35
C ILE A 691 27.82 25.65 0.78
N GLY A 692 27.73 26.74 1.57
CA GLY A 692 28.60 27.00 2.69
C GLY A 692 28.53 25.94 3.79
N ALA A 693 27.31 25.51 4.17
CA ALA A 693 27.13 24.46 5.16
C ALA A 693 27.66 23.10 4.66
N GLY A 694 27.52 22.79 3.37
CA GLY A 694 28.09 21.60 2.76
C GLY A 694 29.61 21.61 2.78
N GLN A 695 30.25 22.74 2.43
CA GLN A 695 31.72 22.87 2.45
C GLN A 695 32.29 22.72 3.85
N ASP A 696 31.68 23.35 4.86
CA ASP A 696 32.11 23.24 6.24
C ASP A 696 31.98 21.84 6.80
N TYR A 697 30.93 21.09 6.38
CA TYR A 697 30.74 19.69 6.76
C TYR A 697 31.85 18.79 6.18
N PHE A 698 32.18 18.95 4.91
CA PHE A 698 33.23 18.16 4.24
C PHE A 698 34.64 18.55 4.76
N ALA A 699 34.81 19.78 5.23
CA ALA A 699 36.06 20.24 5.87
C ALA A 699 36.18 19.78 7.34
N GLY A 700 35.21 18.99 7.86
CA GLY A 700 35.26 18.50 9.25
C GLY A 700 34.98 19.56 10.30
N ALA A 701 34.31 20.65 9.95
CA ALA A 701 34.01 21.74 10.86
C ALA A 701 33.07 21.30 12.01
N SER A 702 33.34 21.87 13.21
CA SER A 702 32.48 21.57 14.38
C SER A 702 31.06 22.10 14.20
N ARG A 703 30.09 21.47 14.90
CA ARG A 703 28.69 21.87 14.86
C ARG A 703 28.42 23.33 15.19
N SER A 704 29.26 23.92 16.06
CA SER A 704 29.22 25.35 16.43
C SER A 704 29.62 26.28 15.28
N LYS A 705 30.58 25.86 14.45
CA LYS A 705 31.05 26.63 13.28
C LYS A 705 30.03 26.55 12.13
N LEU A 706 29.44 25.40 11.91
CA LEU A 706 28.32 25.23 10.96
C LEU A 706 27.14 26.13 11.32
N ALA A 707 26.80 26.23 12.60
CA ALA A 707 25.72 27.07 13.09
C ALA A 707 26.06 28.60 12.99
N SER A 708 27.30 29.00 13.14
CA SER A 708 27.71 30.42 13.04
C SER A 708 27.72 30.91 11.60
N ASN A 709 28.18 30.09 10.65
CA ASN A 709 28.22 30.45 9.23
C ASN A 709 26.82 30.50 8.61
N ALA A 710 25.90 29.65 9.07
CA ALA A 710 24.49 29.72 8.68
C ALA A 710 23.79 31.01 9.17
N LYS A 711 24.30 31.68 10.22
CA LYS A 711 23.68 32.90 10.75
C LYS A 711 23.96 34.15 9.92
N VAL A 712 25.06 34.21 9.17
CA VAL A 712 25.56 35.47 8.60
C VAL A 712 24.84 35.89 7.32
N ASN A 713 24.22 34.96 6.56
CA ASN A 713 23.66 35.25 5.23
C ASN A 713 22.15 34.96 5.08
N PHE A 714 21.41 34.83 6.17
CA PHE A 714 19.98 34.46 6.11
C PHE A 714 19.09 35.70 6.25
N ILE A 715 18.50 36.14 5.14
CA ILE A 715 17.38 37.10 5.16
C ILE A 715 16.09 36.28 5.31
N PHE A 716 15.47 36.36 6.48
CA PHE A 716 14.23 35.69 6.80
C PHE A 716 13.08 36.19 5.92
N GLY A 717 12.67 35.38 4.96
CA GLY A 717 11.54 35.65 4.07
C GLY A 717 11.21 34.50 3.10
N ALA A 718 12.06 33.48 3.00
CA ALA A 718 11.80 32.32 2.14
C ALA A 718 11.04 31.23 2.92
N ALA A 719 10.07 30.60 2.27
CA ALA A 719 9.31 29.50 2.84
C ALA A 719 10.22 28.34 3.28
N GLU A 720 10.00 27.83 4.50
CA GLU A 720 10.79 26.77 5.14
C GLU A 720 10.94 25.51 4.24
N GLY A 721 9.92 25.21 3.42
CA GLY A 721 9.94 24.10 2.46
C GLY A 721 10.97 24.24 1.32
N ALA A 722 11.32 25.46 0.90
CA ALA A 722 12.29 25.69 -0.17
C ALA A 722 13.74 25.35 0.25
N ILE A 723 14.05 25.56 1.51
CA ILE A 723 15.39 25.30 2.08
C ILE A 723 15.63 23.79 2.19
N VAL A 724 14.61 23.05 2.62
CA VAL A 724 14.69 21.58 2.77
C VAL A 724 14.78 20.91 1.41
N GLY A 725 13.99 21.35 0.43
CA GLY A 725 14.05 20.83 -0.94
C GLY A 725 15.40 21.09 -1.61
N LEU A 726 15.99 22.27 -1.40
CA LEU A 726 17.30 22.62 -1.94
C LEU A 726 18.44 21.82 -1.29
N ALA A 727 18.43 21.64 0.03
CA ALA A 727 19.46 20.88 0.73
C ALA A 727 19.44 19.39 0.34
N THR A 728 18.25 18.79 0.17
CA THR A 728 18.11 17.40 -0.31
C THR A 728 18.51 17.26 -1.79
N ALA A 729 18.27 18.29 -2.59
CA ALA A 729 18.61 18.30 -4.01
C ALA A 729 20.12 18.31 -4.29
N PHE A 730 20.93 18.90 -3.42
CA PHE A 730 22.35 19.15 -3.73
C PHE A 730 23.34 18.16 -3.13
N ALA A 731 22.96 17.30 -2.21
CA ALA A 731 23.94 16.54 -1.44
C ALA A 731 23.75 15.02 -1.41
N GLY A 732 22.83 14.40 -2.18
CA GLY A 732 22.60 12.96 -2.13
C GLY A 732 22.41 12.45 -0.69
N PRO A 733 22.98 11.29 -0.28
CA PRO A 733 22.84 10.76 1.08
C PRO A 733 23.41 11.69 2.16
N VAL A 734 24.38 12.53 1.80
CA VAL A 734 24.98 13.53 2.70
C VAL A 734 24.08 14.75 2.84
N GLY A 735 23.33 15.11 1.79
CA GLY A 735 22.30 16.15 1.83
C GLY A 735 21.14 15.80 2.75
N LEU A 736 20.81 14.53 2.85
CA LEU A 736 19.79 14.07 3.78
C LEU A 736 20.22 14.32 5.24
N ILE A 737 21.48 14.07 5.56
CA ILE A 737 22.04 14.35 6.90
C ILE A 737 22.09 15.87 7.16
N ALA A 738 22.48 16.66 6.17
CA ALA A 738 22.45 18.11 6.26
C ALA A 738 21.01 18.66 6.36
N SER A 739 20.06 18.07 5.63
CA SER A 739 18.63 18.42 5.68
C SER A 739 18.01 18.10 7.03
N VAL A 740 18.29 16.93 7.59
CA VAL A 740 17.82 16.53 8.93
C VAL A 740 18.42 17.44 9.99
N THR A 741 19.68 17.85 9.83
CA THR A 741 20.35 18.80 10.75
C THR A 741 19.73 20.20 10.62
N ILE A 742 19.35 20.63 9.43
CA ILE A 742 18.69 21.92 9.18
C ILE A 742 17.23 21.89 9.67
N ILE A 743 16.50 20.79 9.48
CA ILE A 743 15.13 20.61 10.00
C ILE A 743 15.14 20.59 11.53
N GLY A 744 16.00 19.82 12.16
CA GLY A 744 16.17 19.81 13.60
C GLY A 744 16.56 21.19 14.16
N PHE A 745 17.28 22.00 13.37
CA PHE A 745 17.63 23.36 13.74
C PHE A 745 16.47 24.35 13.55
N ILE A 746 15.59 24.10 12.60
CA ILE A 746 14.37 24.91 12.36
C ILE A 746 13.33 24.61 13.45
N GLU A 747 13.12 23.36 13.83
CA GLU A 747 12.24 22.96 14.95
C GLU A 747 12.78 23.49 16.29
N TYR A 748 14.08 23.38 16.55
CA TYR A 748 14.71 23.95 17.73
C TYR A 748 14.61 25.49 17.77
N LYS A 749 14.49 26.18 16.61
CA LYS A 749 14.32 27.63 16.54
C LYS A 749 12.88 28.12 16.74
N SER A 750 11.86 27.26 16.53
CA SER A 750 10.49 27.65 16.91
C SER A 750 10.38 27.91 18.41
N ASP A 751 11.09 27.13 19.21
CA ASP A 751 11.23 27.33 20.66
C ASP A 751 12.13 28.51 21.04
N PHE A 752 13.14 28.81 20.20
CA PHE A 752 14.10 29.92 20.48
C PHE A 752 13.54 31.30 20.11
N ARG A 753 12.48 31.41 19.31
CA ARG A 753 11.81 32.72 19.05
C ARG A 753 11.20 33.36 20.30
N HIS A 754 10.82 32.57 21.28
CA HIS A 754 10.37 33.09 22.57
C HIS A 754 11.51 33.60 23.45
N THR A 755 12.70 33.00 23.36
CA THR A 755 13.85 33.33 24.19
C THR A 755 14.68 34.48 23.64
N ALA A 756 14.87 34.59 22.32
CA ALA A 756 15.66 35.65 21.70
C ALA A 756 14.96 37.02 21.68
N LYS A 757 13.61 37.05 21.68
CA LYS A 757 12.84 38.31 21.85
C LYS A 757 12.99 38.89 23.25
N ASN A 758 13.26 38.06 24.25
CA ASN A 758 13.47 38.50 25.63
C ASN A 758 14.93 38.96 25.91
N GLN A 759 15.91 38.51 25.12
CA GLN A 759 17.32 38.96 25.29
C GLN A 759 17.67 40.22 24.49
N SER A 760 16.95 40.54 23.39
CA SER A 760 17.20 41.80 22.67
C SER A 760 16.59 43.01 23.35
N ASN A 761 15.66 42.83 24.31
CA ASN A 761 15.11 43.90 25.15
C ASN A 761 15.89 44.15 26.44
N SER A 762 16.94 43.38 26.74
CA SER A 762 17.80 43.58 27.89
C SER A 762 19.19 44.24 27.54
N LEU A 763 19.38 44.61 26.28
CA LEU A 763 20.58 45.26 25.75
C LEU A 763 20.25 46.61 25.06
N ARG A 764 19.26 47.33 25.59
CA ARG A 764 19.07 48.78 25.39
C ARG A 764 19.06 49.48 26.71
#